data_d823ac3c05a8828b1a0070b716b1a6df
#
_entry.id   d823ac3c05a8828b1a0070b716b1a6df
#
_cell.length_a   1.000
_cell.length_b   1.000
_cell.length_c   1.000
_cell.angle_alpha   90.00
_cell.angle_beta   90.00
_cell.angle_gamma   90.00
#
_symmetry.space_group_name_H-M   'P 1'
#
loop_
_entity.id
_entity.type
_entity.pdbx_description
1 polymer ?
#
loop_
_entity_poly.entity_id
_entity_poly.type
_entity_poly.pdbx_seq_one_letter_code
_entity_poly.pdbx_strand_id
1 'polypeptide(L)'
;MKEEAREYYHFLLTVCQDENIPLVTVYRQLREFLERLCRTQMPDGSLQMTDLSARVSFVASKVGLSVVEQNRLHTFRLTSNAVLNRQSEPSRENLLRDIKTLTFFVKRLTGEDIPAELYHQLPRADATYIVAPPAKERIRRMRVCFQYADDTFLYVLPVDTVADEPLRVRYNVSQVNEEFAETCKLLWRHAQVNLLDVAVDEAGILTPSFIILEPDYLLDISSLAECFKDYGHHPANYLLARLQSPDNTRPLLLGNIANLFLDEWIYAKEEPDYLTCMKKAFRTYSIDLAACADLLDKEKEKEFFADCKRHFDHIRQTVTETFRAPGYELDKTDAVLEPTYICEALGLQGRLDYMQRDMSSFIEMKSGKADEYSIRGKVEPKENNKVQMLLYQAVLEYSMGMDHRKVKAYLLYTRYPLLYPARPSWAMVRRVMDVRNRIVANEYGMQLRNSPHYTAERLKDIHPDTLNERHLNNTLWKRYLYPAIDAVMQRLRALTPLEQCYFYTLYNFITKELYTSKSGDIDYEGRTGAAALWLSTLEEKCEAGEILYDLTITENHAADLHKAYLVLARANQRSAQTLPNFREGDSIVLYQRNNDTDNVTNKMVFKGNIERITDRDIRIRLRASQQNISVLPPDSHYAIEHDYMDTSFRSMYLGLSAFLSANKDRRDLLLSQRQPEFDVSFDPRIAVAPDDFSRITLKAQAAKDYFLLVGPPGTGKTSRALRGMVEAFYREGKQILLLSYTNRAVDEICKTLSAITPEIDFIRIGSELSCDIPFRSHLIENVLESCSSRREVHACIERCRVFVGTVSTFSSKTELFRLKTFDVAIVDEATQILEPQLLGLLCARNVAGGNAIGKFILIGDHKQLPAVVLQSESQSEVCEDCLHNIGLHNLKDSLFERLYRNSADTTHHLS
;
A
#
# COMPACT_ATOMS: atom_id res chain seq x y z
N MET A 1 -28.81 -33.74 -20.26
CA MET A 1 -28.30 -33.12 -21.51
C MET A 1 -29.40 -32.85 -22.56
N LYS A 2 -30.17 -33.87 -23.01
CA LYS A 2 -31.23 -33.61 -24.01
C LYS A 2 -32.32 -32.65 -23.52
N GLU A 3 -32.73 -32.75 -22.28
CA GLU A 3 -33.71 -31.88 -21.66
C GLU A 3 -33.21 -30.45 -21.50
N GLU A 4 -32.00 -30.30 -21.02
CA GLU A 4 -31.29 -29.00 -20.91
C GLU A 4 -31.07 -28.33 -22.28
N ALA A 5 -30.70 -29.09 -23.30
CA ALA A 5 -30.56 -28.56 -24.64
C ALA A 5 -31.87 -28.00 -25.19
N ARG A 6 -33.03 -28.70 -24.92
CA ARG A 6 -34.34 -28.20 -25.27
C ARG A 6 -34.70 -26.89 -24.58
N GLU A 7 -34.41 -26.77 -23.29
CA GLU A 7 -34.64 -25.53 -22.55
C GLU A 7 -33.78 -24.38 -23.12
N TYR A 8 -32.53 -24.64 -23.44
CA TYR A 8 -31.65 -23.63 -24.00
C TYR A 8 -32.10 -23.15 -25.39
N TYR A 9 -32.49 -24.07 -26.26
CA TYR A 9 -33.02 -23.71 -27.57
C TYR A 9 -34.40 -23.03 -27.48
N HIS A 10 -35.25 -23.45 -26.57
CA HIS A 10 -36.54 -22.78 -26.31
C HIS A 10 -36.37 -21.35 -25.84
N PHE A 11 -35.43 -21.11 -24.93
CA PHE A 11 -35.09 -19.76 -24.49
C PHE A 11 -34.61 -18.88 -25.66
N LEU A 12 -33.67 -19.36 -26.47
CA LEU A 12 -33.16 -18.64 -27.64
C LEU A 12 -34.23 -18.35 -28.68
N LEU A 13 -35.17 -19.30 -28.92
CA LEU A 13 -36.30 -19.12 -29.79
C LEU A 13 -37.27 -18.06 -29.30
N THR A 14 -37.60 -18.08 -28.01
CA THR A 14 -38.45 -17.08 -27.37
C THR A 14 -37.87 -15.67 -27.53
N VAL A 15 -36.57 -15.51 -27.28
CA VAL A 15 -35.88 -14.23 -27.44
C VAL A 15 -35.83 -13.77 -28.90
N CYS A 16 -35.71 -14.70 -29.85
CA CYS A 16 -35.79 -14.39 -31.28
C CYS A 16 -37.14 -13.85 -31.73
N GLN A 17 -38.25 -14.38 -31.13
CA GLN A 17 -39.60 -14.09 -31.56
C GLN A 17 -40.20 -12.87 -30.89
N ASP A 18 -39.76 -12.54 -29.71
CA ASP A 18 -40.32 -11.41 -28.95
C ASP A 18 -39.71 -10.07 -29.34
N GLU A 19 -40.43 -9.31 -30.14
CA GLU A 19 -40.04 -7.98 -30.59
C GLU A 19 -40.45 -6.86 -29.60
N ASN A 20 -41.22 -7.15 -28.57
CA ASN A 20 -41.74 -6.16 -27.65
C ASN A 20 -40.76 -5.85 -26.47
N ILE A 21 -39.81 -6.72 -26.23
CA ILE A 21 -38.84 -6.55 -25.16
C ILE A 21 -37.77 -5.52 -25.60
N PRO A 22 -37.41 -4.54 -24.79
CA PRO A 22 -36.31 -3.61 -25.08
C PRO A 22 -35.00 -4.36 -25.34
N LEU A 23 -34.27 -4.01 -26.40
CA LEU A 23 -33.04 -4.71 -26.78
C LEU A 23 -32.00 -4.78 -25.66
N VAL A 24 -31.89 -3.74 -24.82
CA VAL A 24 -31.00 -3.74 -23.64
C VAL A 24 -31.36 -4.85 -22.66
N THR A 25 -32.66 -5.09 -22.47
CA THR A 25 -33.11 -6.18 -21.59
C THR A 25 -32.80 -7.55 -22.19
N VAL A 26 -32.96 -7.68 -23.51
CA VAL A 26 -32.61 -8.90 -24.22
C VAL A 26 -31.10 -9.20 -24.10
N TYR A 27 -30.24 -8.21 -24.29
CA TYR A 27 -28.79 -8.38 -24.15
C TYR A 27 -28.40 -8.78 -22.71
N ARG A 28 -29.11 -8.27 -21.71
CA ARG A 28 -28.91 -8.70 -20.31
C ARG A 28 -29.27 -10.19 -20.15
N GLN A 29 -30.41 -10.63 -20.64
CA GLN A 29 -30.84 -12.02 -20.56
C GLN A 29 -29.88 -12.96 -21.33
N LEU A 30 -29.40 -12.56 -22.50
CA LEU A 30 -28.45 -13.35 -23.29
C LEU A 30 -27.07 -13.42 -22.63
N ARG A 31 -26.66 -12.36 -21.94
CA ARG A 31 -25.42 -12.37 -21.19
C ARG A 31 -25.50 -13.30 -19.98
N GLU A 32 -26.57 -13.23 -19.20
CA GLU A 32 -26.84 -14.15 -18.09
C GLU A 32 -26.92 -15.60 -18.59
N PHE A 33 -27.47 -15.80 -19.75
CA PHE A 33 -27.53 -17.09 -20.41
C PHE A 33 -26.13 -17.64 -20.75
N LEU A 34 -25.26 -16.82 -21.34
CA LEU A 34 -23.86 -17.20 -21.61
C LEU A 34 -23.13 -17.52 -20.32
N GLU A 35 -23.28 -16.72 -19.28
CA GLU A 35 -22.70 -16.98 -17.97
C GLU A 35 -23.15 -18.31 -17.38
N ARG A 36 -24.43 -18.63 -17.49
CA ARG A 36 -25.01 -19.90 -17.05
C ARG A 36 -24.44 -21.07 -17.85
N LEU A 37 -24.38 -20.98 -19.18
CA LEU A 37 -23.79 -22.00 -20.04
C LEU A 37 -22.32 -22.29 -19.67
N CYS A 38 -21.53 -21.25 -19.46
CA CYS A 38 -20.14 -21.42 -19.04
C CYS A 38 -20.04 -22.05 -17.65
N ARG A 39 -20.87 -21.63 -16.72
CA ARG A 39 -20.84 -22.11 -15.33
C ARG A 39 -21.14 -23.59 -15.22
N THR A 40 -22.10 -24.12 -16.03
CA THR A 40 -22.45 -25.56 -16.04
C THR A 40 -21.30 -26.44 -16.54
N GLN A 41 -20.38 -25.89 -17.31
CA GLN A 41 -19.21 -26.60 -17.87
C GLN A 41 -17.96 -26.50 -17.03
N MET A 42 -17.98 -25.67 -16.01
CA MET A 42 -16.82 -25.49 -15.11
C MET A 42 -16.71 -26.66 -14.13
N PRO A 43 -15.49 -27.17 -13.85
CA PRO A 43 -15.29 -28.15 -12.80
C PRO A 43 -15.70 -27.57 -11.43
N ASP A 44 -16.23 -28.43 -10.56
CA ASP A 44 -16.47 -28.08 -9.17
C ASP A 44 -15.20 -27.53 -8.53
N GLY A 45 -15.27 -26.35 -7.92
CA GLY A 45 -14.13 -25.69 -7.30
C GLY A 45 -13.33 -24.76 -8.23
N SER A 46 -13.76 -24.50 -9.44
CA SER A 46 -13.12 -23.60 -10.40
C SER A 46 -13.50 -22.12 -10.23
N LEU A 47 -13.74 -21.67 -9.01
CA LEU A 47 -13.91 -20.24 -8.66
C LEU A 47 -12.73 -19.34 -9.07
N GLN A 48 -11.67 -19.95 -9.58
CA GLN A 48 -10.49 -19.25 -10.10
C GLN A 48 -10.76 -18.40 -11.36
N MET A 49 -11.89 -18.63 -12.02
CA MET A 49 -12.28 -17.89 -13.22
C MET A 49 -13.52 -17.03 -12.92
N THR A 50 -13.32 -15.93 -12.23
CA THR A 50 -14.40 -14.99 -11.89
C THR A 50 -14.86 -14.16 -13.07
N ASP A 51 -13.98 -13.97 -14.06
CA ASP A 51 -14.26 -13.21 -15.26
C ASP A 51 -14.89 -14.07 -16.35
N LEU A 52 -15.96 -13.55 -16.98
CA LEU A 52 -16.65 -14.23 -18.09
C LEU A 52 -15.72 -14.48 -19.28
N SER A 53 -14.73 -13.61 -19.55
CA SER A 53 -13.74 -13.81 -20.61
C SER A 53 -12.94 -15.10 -20.40
N ALA A 54 -12.42 -15.29 -19.19
CA ALA A 54 -11.66 -16.48 -18.84
C ALA A 54 -12.52 -17.74 -18.89
N ARG A 55 -13.79 -17.65 -18.43
CA ARG A 55 -14.74 -18.78 -18.50
C ARG A 55 -15.07 -19.17 -19.93
N VAL A 56 -15.35 -18.19 -20.79
CA VAL A 56 -15.60 -18.45 -22.22
C VAL A 56 -14.40 -19.11 -22.88
N SER A 57 -13.19 -18.61 -22.65
CA SER A 57 -11.95 -19.19 -23.20
C SER A 57 -11.71 -20.62 -22.71
N PHE A 58 -11.93 -20.88 -21.42
CA PHE A 58 -11.79 -22.23 -20.85
C PHE A 58 -12.79 -23.21 -21.46
N VAL A 59 -14.07 -22.82 -21.51
CA VAL A 59 -15.12 -23.69 -22.05
C VAL A 59 -14.93 -23.90 -23.55
N ALA A 60 -14.56 -22.85 -24.30
CA ALA A 60 -14.27 -22.94 -25.73
C ALA A 60 -13.15 -23.94 -26.03
N SER A 61 -12.08 -23.90 -25.23
CA SER A 61 -10.99 -24.89 -25.35
C SER A 61 -11.44 -26.28 -24.98
N LYS A 62 -12.24 -26.45 -23.93
CA LYS A 62 -12.76 -27.75 -23.47
C LYS A 62 -13.64 -28.44 -24.52
N VAL A 63 -14.47 -27.67 -25.21
CA VAL A 63 -15.38 -28.20 -26.25
C VAL A 63 -14.77 -28.17 -27.66
N GLY A 64 -13.55 -27.73 -27.82
CA GLY A 64 -12.83 -27.73 -29.10
C GLY A 64 -13.42 -26.73 -30.12
N LEU A 65 -13.81 -25.53 -29.69
CA LEU A 65 -14.24 -24.47 -30.60
C LEU A 65 -13.06 -24.02 -31.48
N SER A 66 -13.37 -23.71 -32.74
CA SER A 66 -12.42 -23.04 -33.63
C SER A 66 -12.12 -21.62 -33.12
N VAL A 67 -11.00 -21.03 -33.50
CA VAL A 67 -10.64 -19.65 -33.19
C VAL A 67 -11.73 -18.67 -33.63
N VAL A 68 -12.38 -18.94 -34.76
CA VAL A 68 -13.46 -18.12 -35.30
C VAL A 68 -14.69 -18.16 -34.39
N GLU A 69 -15.13 -19.35 -33.96
CA GLU A 69 -16.24 -19.54 -33.07
C GLU A 69 -15.98 -18.88 -31.69
N GLN A 70 -14.78 -19.06 -31.19
CA GLN A 70 -14.36 -18.44 -29.93
C GLN A 70 -14.37 -16.89 -30.01
N ASN A 71 -13.82 -16.32 -31.07
CA ASN A 71 -13.81 -14.89 -31.30
C ASN A 71 -15.23 -14.30 -31.42
N ARG A 72 -16.16 -15.02 -32.03
CA ARG A 72 -17.59 -14.59 -32.07
C ARG A 72 -18.22 -14.55 -30.71
N LEU A 73 -17.95 -15.52 -29.83
CA LEU A 73 -18.42 -15.50 -28.44
C LEU A 73 -17.83 -14.34 -27.64
N HIS A 74 -16.55 -14.06 -27.81
CA HIS A 74 -15.94 -12.92 -27.16
C HIS A 74 -16.47 -11.58 -27.68
N THR A 75 -16.72 -11.49 -28.98
CA THR A 75 -17.37 -10.30 -29.57
C THR A 75 -18.76 -10.08 -28.97
N PHE A 76 -19.59 -11.14 -28.87
CA PHE A 76 -20.89 -11.05 -28.20
C PHE A 76 -20.76 -10.58 -26.75
N ARG A 77 -19.79 -11.15 -26.00
CA ARG A 77 -19.53 -10.72 -24.62
C ARG A 77 -19.22 -9.22 -24.52
N LEU A 78 -18.38 -8.72 -25.42
CA LEU A 78 -18.01 -7.29 -25.48
C LEU A 78 -19.17 -6.40 -25.91
N THR A 79 -19.92 -6.83 -26.93
CA THR A 79 -21.11 -6.12 -27.41
C THR A 79 -22.16 -6.03 -26.31
N SER A 80 -22.41 -7.12 -25.60
CA SER A 80 -23.35 -7.13 -24.47
C SER A 80 -22.92 -6.18 -23.33
N ASN A 81 -21.62 -6.12 -23.03
CA ASN A 81 -21.09 -5.15 -22.08
C ASN A 81 -21.31 -3.71 -22.53
N ALA A 82 -20.98 -3.40 -23.79
CA ALA A 82 -21.14 -2.05 -24.33
C ALA A 82 -22.61 -1.60 -24.33
N VAL A 83 -23.54 -2.49 -24.68
CA VAL A 83 -24.99 -2.22 -24.65
C VAL A 83 -25.47 -1.98 -23.21
N LEU A 84 -25.10 -2.85 -22.27
CA LEU A 84 -25.51 -2.74 -20.87
C LEU A 84 -24.96 -1.47 -20.19
N ASN A 85 -23.76 -1.04 -20.58
CA ASN A 85 -23.12 0.18 -20.10
C ASN A 85 -23.54 1.45 -20.89
N ARG A 86 -24.52 1.33 -21.80
CA ARG A 86 -24.99 2.44 -22.66
C ARG A 86 -23.91 3.07 -23.53
N GLN A 87 -22.90 2.29 -23.90
CA GLN A 87 -21.79 2.73 -24.77
C GLN A 87 -22.07 2.49 -26.25
N SER A 88 -23.03 1.64 -26.57
CA SER A 88 -23.51 1.42 -27.95
C SER A 88 -25.02 1.19 -27.97
N GLU A 89 -25.66 1.60 -29.08
CA GLU A 89 -27.06 1.30 -29.31
C GLU A 89 -27.18 -0.05 -30.02
N PRO A 90 -27.97 -0.97 -29.47
CA PRO A 90 -28.13 -2.28 -30.06
C PRO A 90 -29.04 -2.21 -31.30
N SER A 91 -28.72 -2.99 -32.33
CA SER A 91 -29.57 -3.19 -33.49
C SER A 91 -30.17 -4.60 -33.49
N ARG A 92 -31.41 -4.73 -34.02
CA ARG A 92 -32.09 -6.04 -34.13
C ARG A 92 -31.29 -7.01 -35.01
N GLU A 93 -30.67 -6.52 -36.08
CA GLU A 93 -29.86 -7.33 -36.97
C GLU A 93 -28.63 -7.90 -36.24
N ASN A 94 -27.92 -7.07 -35.49
CA ASN A 94 -26.75 -7.52 -34.69
C ASN A 94 -27.19 -8.51 -33.61
N LEU A 95 -28.31 -8.26 -32.94
CA LEU A 95 -28.89 -9.19 -31.97
C LEU A 95 -29.12 -10.59 -32.55
N LEU A 96 -29.71 -10.67 -33.71
CA LEU A 96 -29.97 -11.98 -34.37
C LEU A 96 -28.69 -12.73 -34.76
N ARG A 97 -27.63 -11.99 -35.12
CA ARG A 97 -26.30 -12.57 -35.36
C ARG A 97 -25.65 -13.07 -34.07
N ASP A 98 -25.86 -12.35 -32.97
CA ASP A 98 -25.35 -12.74 -31.65
C ASP A 98 -26.13 -13.98 -31.13
N ILE A 99 -27.45 -14.04 -31.32
CA ILE A 99 -28.25 -15.20 -30.98
C ILE A 99 -27.79 -16.43 -31.79
N LYS A 100 -27.47 -16.26 -33.09
CA LYS A 100 -26.89 -17.32 -33.90
C LYS A 100 -25.60 -17.86 -33.31
N THR A 101 -24.72 -16.98 -32.87
CA THR A 101 -23.45 -17.36 -32.19
C THR A 101 -23.72 -18.22 -30.97
N LEU A 102 -24.64 -17.79 -30.09
CA LEU A 102 -25.02 -18.55 -28.89
C LEU A 102 -25.72 -19.89 -29.24
N THR A 103 -26.52 -19.93 -30.27
CA THR A 103 -27.20 -21.15 -30.72
C THR A 103 -26.18 -22.22 -31.17
N PHE A 104 -25.18 -21.84 -31.94
CA PHE A 104 -24.12 -22.76 -32.34
C PHE A 104 -23.23 -23.16 -31.17
N PHE A 105 -23.05 -22.28 -30.21
CA PHE A 105 -22.34 -22.62 -28.98
C PHE A 105 -23.08 -23.69 -28.17
N VAL A 106 -24.41 -23.55 -28.00
CA VAL A 106 -25.24 -24.58 -27.36
C VAL A 106 -25.11 -25.93 -28.09
N LYS A 107 -25.13 -25.93 -29.43
CA LYS A 107 -24.90 -27.16 -30.23
C LYS A 107 -23.55 -27.80 -29.89
N ARG A 108 -22.49 -27.01 -29.80
CA ARG A 108 -21.16 -27.52 -29.45
C ARG A 108 -21.09 -28.06 -28.01
N LEU A 109 -21.79 -27.43 -27.07
CA LEU A 109 -21.83 -27.85 -25.67
C LEU A 109 -22.59 -29.14 -25.45
N THR A 110 -23.73 -29.28 -26.12
CA THR A 110 -24.70 -30.36 -25.86
C THR A 110 -24.61 -31.52 -26.86
N GLY A 111 -24.08 -31.27 -28.05
CA GLY A 111 -24.09 -32.24 -29.17
C GLY A 111 -25.46 -32.43 -29.81
N GLU A 112 -26.51 -31.74 -29.38
CA GLU A 112 -27.87 -31.86 -29.92
C GLU A 112 -28.10 -30.90 -31.08
N ASP A 113 -28.83 -31.35 -32.10
CA ASP A 113 -29.13 -30.54 -33.28
C ASP A 113 -30.05 -29.34 -32.95
N ILE A 114 -29.84 -28.25 -33.69
CA ILE A 114 -30.64 -27.04 -33.58
C ILE A 114 -32.06 -27.33 -34.13
N PRO A 115 -33.13 -27.05 -33.36
CA PRO A 115 -34.50 -27.18 -33.80
C PRO A 115 -34.74 -26.38 -35.09
N ALA A 116 -35.47 -26.96 -36.05
CA ALA A 116 -35.76 -26.33 -37.34
C ALA A 116 -36.46 -24.95 -37.19
N GLU A 117 -37.34 -24.80 -36.25
CA GLU A 117 -38.01 -23.52 -35.92
C GLU A 117 -36.99 -22.42 -35.60
N LEU A 118 -36.03 -22.69 -34.73
CA LEU A 118 -34.99 -21.74 -34.34
C LEU A 118 -34.03 -21.48 -35.52
N TYR A 119 -33.62 -22.54 -36.22
CA TYR A 119 -32.69 -22.44 -37.34
C TYR A 119 -33.23 -21.52 -38.45
N HIS A 120 -34.51 -21.59 -38.77
CA HIS A 120 -35.17 -20.74 -39.80
C HIS A 120 -35.26 -19.27 -39.39
N GLN A 121 -35.16 -18.94 -38.09
CA GLN A 121 -35.17 -17.57 -37.58
C GLN A 121 -33.76 -16.91 -37.62
N LEU A 122 -32.71 -17.71 -37.72
CA LEU A 122 -31.33 -17.21 -37.69
C LEU A 122 -30.92 -16.61 -39.04
N PRO A 123 -30.15 -15.47 -39.00
CA PRO A 123 -29.68 -14.83 -40.22
C PRO A 123 -28.62 -15.68 -40.93
N ARG A 124 -28.48 -15.53 -42.26
CA ARG A 124 -27.42 -16.19 -43.02
C ARG A 124 -26.06 -15.67 -42.63
N ALA A 125 -25.92 -14.36 -42.39
CA ALA A 125 -24.68 -13.72 -42.01
C ALA A 125 -24.30 -14.07 -40.54
N ASP A 126 -23.02 -14.24 -40.32
CA ASP A 126 -22.47 -14.43 -38.97
C ASP A 126 -22.09 -13.09 -38.34
N ALA A 127 -21.91 -13.11 -37.02
CA ALA A 127 -21.38 -11.95 -36.29
C ALA A 127 -19.96 -11.62 -36.79
N THR A 128 -19.71 -10.33 -36.95
CA THR A 128 -18.35 -9.83 -37.26
C THR A 128 -17.53 -9.83 -35.99
N TYR A 129 -16.23 -9.99 -36.09
CA TYR A 129 -15.30 -9.94 -34.96
C TYR A 129 -13.97 -9.31 -35.39
N ILE A 130 -13.27 -8.70 -34.45
CA ILE A 130 -11.97 -8.11 -34.68
C ILE A 130 -10.91 -9.15 -34.35
N VAL A 131 -10.14 -9.56 -35.36
CA VAL A 131 -8.96 -10.44 -35.18
C VAL A 131 -7.72 -9.60 -35.41
N ALA A 132 -6.76 -9.71 -34.51
CA ALA A 132 -5.45 -9.15 -34.75
C ALA A 132 -4.81 -9.90 -35.95
N PRO A 133 -4.31 -9.18 -36.97
CA PRO A 133 -3.60 -9.80 -38.06
C PRO A 133 -2.34 -10.54 -37.56
N PRO A 134 -1.81 -11.51 -38.32
CA PRO A 134 -0.60 -12.21 -37.91
C PRO A 134 0.57 -11.24 -37.72
N ALA A 135 1.37 -11.48 -36.70
CA ALA A 135 2.51 -10.65 -36.38
C ALA A 135 3.68 -10.93 -37.34
N LYS A 136 4.22 -9.89 -37.93
CA LYS A 136 5.50 -9.92 -38.67
C LYS A 136 6.68 -9.91 -37.69
N GLU A 137 6.55 -9.15 -36.63
CA GLU A 137 7.57 -8.93 -35.60
C GLU A 137 6.94 -8.91 -34.23
N ARG A 138 7.71 -9.24 -33.19
CA ARG A 138 7.30 -9.12 -31.79
C ARG A 138 8.33 -8.31 -31.02
N ILE A 139 7.85 -7.29 -30.31
CA ILE A 139 8.65 -6.43 -29.44
C ILE A 139 8.26 -6.72 -28.01
N ARG A 140 9.23 -7.11 -27.18
CA ARG A 140 8.98 -7.47 -25.78
C ARG A 140 8.45 -6.28 -24.96
N ARG A 141 9.03 -5.09 -25.19
CA ARG A 141 8.69 -3.87 -24.47
C ARG A 141 8.97 -2.65 -25.32
N MET A 142 8.06 -1.70 -25.31
CA MET A 142 8.21 -0.39 -25.92
C MET A 142 7.63 0.68 -25.01
N ARG A 143 8.40 1.72 -24.66
CA ARG A 143 7.87 2.91 -23.99
C ARG A 143 7.44 3.92 -25.03
N VAL A 144 6.23 4.45 -24.86
CA VAL A 144 5.63 5.40 -25.78
C VAL A 144 5.00 6.57 -25.03
N CYS A 145 4.83 7.67 -25.76
CA CYS A 145 4.13 8.86 -25.29
C CYS A 145 2.80 8.97 -26.06
N PHE A 146 1.68 8.90 -25.35
CA PHE A 146 0.35 8.98 -25.95
C PHE A 146 0.07 10.38 -26.49
N GLN A 147 -0.51 10.45 -27.69
CA GLN A 147 -0.86 11.71 -28.34
C GLN A 147 -2.37 11.94 -28.39
N TYR A 148 -3.10 11.03 -29.02
CA TYR A 148 -4.56 11.06 -29.16
C TYR A 148 -5.07 9.65 -29.50
N ALA A 149 -6.40 9.49 -29.51
CA ALA A 149 -7.06 8.25 -29.92
C ALA A 149 -8.23 8.56 -30.84
N ASP A 150 -8.54 7.61 -31.70
CA ASP A 150 -9.80 7.53 -32.42
C ASP A 150 -10.57 6.26 -32.04
N ASP A 151 -11.65 5.96 -32.72
CA ASP A 151 -12.48 4.78 -32.44
C ASP A 151 -11.76 3.44 -32.68
N THR A 152 -10.62 3.45 -33.37
CA THR A 152 -9.90 2.27 -33.80
C THR A 152 -8.50 2.14 -33.22
N PHE A 153 -7.77 3.23 -33.10
CA PHE A 153 -6.37 3.27 -32.72
C PHE A 153 -6.05 4.27 -31.63
N LEU A 154 -5.05 3.94 -30.84
CA LEU A 154 -4.28 4.92 -30.08
C LEU A 154 -3.11 5.37 -30.97
N TYR A 155 -2.77 6.65 -30.92
CA TYR A 155 -1.66 7.25 -31.62
C TYR A 155 -0.58 7.66 -30.62
N VAL A 156 0.63 7.12 -30.81
CA VAL A 156 1.72 7.22 -29.84
C VAL A 156 3.04 7.54 -30.52
N LEU A 157 3.93 8.22 -29.79
CA LEU A 157 5.31 8.43 -30.20
C LEU A 157 6.24 7.53 -29.37
N PRO A 158 7.17 6.79 -29.98
CA PRO A 158 8.15 6.04 -29.21
C PRO A 158 9.10 6.98 -28.46
N VAL A 159 9.54 6.59 -27.28
CA VAL A 159 10.44 7.41 -26.45
C VAL A 159 11.91 7.21 -26.86
N ASP A 160 12.29 5.97 -27.21
CA ASP A 160 13.67 5.60 -27.48
C ASP A 160 14.11 5.80 -28.93
N THR A 161 13.18 6.10 -29.83
CA THR A 161 13.46 6.30 -31.25
C THR A 161 12.72 7.50 -31.80
N VAL A 162 13.20 8.07 -32.89
CA VAL A 162 12.51 9.15 -33.59
C VAL A 162 11.55 8.58 -34.62
N ALA A 163 10.29 9.00 -34.57
CA ALA A 163 9.29 8.71 -35.57
C ALA A 163 8.76 10.02 -36.17
N ASP A 164 8.68 10.08 -37.49
CA ASP A 164 8.18 11.27 -38.18
C ASP A 164 6.66 11.46 -37.99
N GLU A 165 5.94 10.35 -37.80
CA GLU A 165 4.51 10.32 -37.57
C GLU A 165 4.17 9.40 -36.38
N PRO A 166 3.05 9.66 -35.64
CA PRO A 166 2.62 8.80 -34.56
C PRO A 166 2.32 7.39 -35.05
N LEU A 167 2.79 6.40 -34.28
CA LEU A 167 2.50 4.99 -34.50
C LEU A 167 1.07 4.66 -34.08
N ARG A 168 0.44 3.74 -34.81
CA ARG A 168 -0.91 3.28 -34.51
C ARG A 168 -0.88 2.04 -33.60
N VAL A 169 -1.67 2.06 -32.55
CA VAL A 169 -1.79 0.98 -31.57
C VAL A 169 -3.23 0.47 -31.55
N ARG A 170 -3.45 -0.81 -31.83
CA ARG A 170 -4.76 -1.43 -31.67
C ARG A 170 -5.05 -1.68 -30.22
N TYR A 171 -6.25 -1.31 -29.80
CA TYR A 171 -6.79 -1.60 -28.49
C TYR A 171 -8.17 -2.28 -28.61
N ASN A 172 -8.74 -2.76 -27.51
CA ASN A 172 -9.99 -3.54 -27.50
C ASN A 172 -9.95 -4.81 -28.39
N VAL A 173 -8.77 -5.38 -28.56
CA VAL A 173 -8.62 -6.63 -29.30
C VAL A 173 -8.99 -7.79 -28.39
N SER A 174 -9.97 -8.60 -28.82
CA SER A 174 -10.46 -9.73 -28.03
C SER A 174 -9.33 -10.71 -27.68
N GLN A 175 -9.28 -11.13 -26.43
CA GLN A 175 -8.29 -12.04 -25.85
C GLN A 175 -6.82 -11.51 -25.84
N VAL A 176 -6.59 -10.32 -26.32
CA VAL A 176 -5.25 -9.72 -26.38
C VAL A 176 -5.12 -8.56 -25.38
N ASN A 177 -5.96 -7.53 -25.49
CA ASN A 177 -5.87 -6.33 -24.65
C ASN A 177 -7.23 -5.67 -24.34
N GLU A 178 -8.33 -6.39 -24.53
CA GLU A 178 -9.68 -5.88 -24.27
C GLU A 178 -9.91 -5.45 -22.83
N GLU A 179 -9.15 -5.98 -21.88
CA GLU A 179 -9.24 -5.65 -20.45
C GLU A 179 -8.84 -4.19 -20.18
N PHE A 180 -8.08 -3.58 -21.09
CA PHE A 180 -7.61 -2.18 -20.97
C PHE A 180 -8.56 -1.15 -21.58
N ALA A 181 -9.80 -1.52 -21.88
CA ALA A 181 -10.78 -0.60 -22.47
C ALA A 181 -10.98 0.67 -21.62
N GLU A 182 -11.09 0.53 -20.30
CA GLU A 182 -11.23 1.67 -19.40
C GLU A 182 -9.94 2.48 -19.29
N THR A 183 -8.78 1.83 -19.26
CA THR A 183 -7.48 2.51 -19.32
C THR A 183 -7.39 3.42 -20.54
N CYS A 184 -7.78 2.93 -21.73
CA CYS A 184 -7.66 3.69 -22.97
C CYS A 184 -8.52 4.97 -22.98
N LYS A 185 -9.65 4.96 -22.28
CA LYS A 185 -10.52 6.15 -22.12
C LYS A 185 -9.92 7.22 -21.19
N LEU A 186 -9.04 6.81 -20.27
CA LEU A 186 -8.45 7.68 -19.25
C LEU A 186 -7.12 8.30 -19.68
N LEU A 187 -6.55 7.90 -20.83
CA LEU A 187 -5.28 8.44 -21.32
C LEU A 187 -5.38 9.95 -21.58
N TRP A 188 -4.38 10.69 -21.13
CA TRP A 188 -4.24 12.11 -21.42
C TRP A 188 -3.05 12.34 -22.36
N ARG A 189 -3.10 13.44 -23.07
CA ARG A 189 -2.03 13.80 -24.01
C ARG A 189 -0.67 13.88 -23.27
N HIS A 190 0.34 13.25 -23.86
CA HIS A 190 1.69 13.11 -23.32
C HIS A 190 1.84 12.11 -22.14
N ALA A 191 0.80 11.34 -21.80
CA ALA A 191 0.94 10.27 -20.84
C ALA A 191 2.02 9.27 -21.30
N GLN A 192 2.88 8.87 -20.37
CA GLN A 192 3.86 7.82 -20.60
C GLN A 192 3.18 6.45 -20.48
N VAL A 193 3.45 5.57 -21.42
CA VAL A 193 2.83 4.25 -21.47
C VAL A 193 3.87 3.20 -21.83
N ASN A 194 3.91 2.10 -21.08
CA ASN A 194 4.63 0.91 -21.53
C ASN A 194 3.66 0.00 -22.30
N LEU A 195 4.07 -0.38 -23.49
CA LEU A 195 3.44 -1.43 -24.27
C LEU A 195 4.28 -2.70 -24.14
N LEU A 196 3.68 -3.80 -23.71
CA LEU A 196 4.40 -5.06 -23.50
C LEU A 196 3.87 -6.16 -24.43
N ASP A 197 4.78 -7.03 -24.86
CA ASP A 197 4.53 -8.13 -25.80
C ASP A 197 3.73 -7.67 -27.04
N VAL A 198 4.34 -6.73 -27.73
CA VAL A 198 3.74 -6.01 -28.86
C VAL A 198 3.90 -6.82 -30.13
N ALA A 199 2.80 -7.21 -30.75
CA ALA A 199 2.78 -7.75 -32.09
C ALA A 199 2.74 -6.60 -33.11
N VAL A 200 3.65 -6.62 -34.08
CA VAL A 200 3.69 -5.63 -35.17
C VAL A 200 3.27 -6.34 -36.45
N ASP A 201 2.25 -5.82 -37.13
CA ASP A 201 1.78 -6.37 -38.39
C ASP A 201 2.57 -5.83 -39.62
N GLU A 202 2.22 -6.30 -40.82
CA GLU A 202 2.88 -5.84 -42.06
C GLU A 202 2.66 -4.35 -42.35
N ALA A 203 1.59 -3.75 -41.81
CA ALA A 203 1.30 -2.33 -41.94
C ALA A 203 1.99 -1.49 -40.85
N GLY A 204 2.80 -2.11 -40.00
CA GLY A 204 3.48 -1.43 -38.88
C GLY A 204 2.56 -1.07 -37.72
N ILE A 205 1.35 -1.62 -37.65
CA ILE A 205 0.41 -1.38 -36.58
C ILE A 205 0.76 -2.24 -35.37
N LEU A 206 0.80 -1.64 -34.20
CA LEU A 206 1.16 -2.26 -32.95
C LEU A 206 -0.07 -2.87 -32.26
N THR A 207 0.05 -4.08 -31.76
CA THR A 207 -0.99 -4.73 -30.95
C THR A 207 -0.34 -5.26 -29.66
N PRO A 208 -0.34 -4.45 -28.57
CA PRO A 208 0.26 -4.86 -27.31
C PRO A 208 -0.65 -5.82 -26.54
N SER A 209 -0.04 -6.70 -25.74
CA SER A 209 -0.77 -7.52 -24.77
C SER A 209 -1.02 -6.76 -23.46
N PHE A 210 -0.15 -5.82 -23.10
CA PHE A 210 -0.28 -4.98 -21.93
C PHE A 210 -0.12 -3.51 -22.29
N ILE A 211 -0.93 -2.67 -21.64
CA ILE A 211 -0.89 -1.21 -21.72
C ILE A 211 -0.75 -0.70 -20.28
N ILE A 212 0.42 -0.17 -19.94
CA ILE A 212 0.75 0.24 -18.57
C ILE A 212 0.91 1.77 -18.54
N LEU A 213 -0.04 2.44 -17.92
CA LEU A 213 -0.08 3.89 -17.80
C LEU A 213 0.89 4.37 -16.71
N GLU A 214 1.69 5.40 -17.01
CA GLU A 214 2.66 6.01 -16.09
C GLU A 214 3.42 4.94 -15.30
N PRO A 215 4.26 4.13 -15.97
CA PRO A 215 4.87 2.95 -15.36
C PRO A 215 5.87 3.30 -14.24
N ASP A 216 6.38 4.53 -14.21
CA ASP A 216 7.30 4.97 -13.16
C ASP A 216 6.60 5.22 -11.82
N TYR A 217 5.29 5.35 -11.81
CA TYR A 217 4.50 5.38 -10.59
C TYR A 217 4.21 3.96 -10.11
N LEU A 218 5.12 3.42 -9.29
CA LEU A 218 4.99 2.04 -8.82
C LEU A 218 3.89 1.91 -7.77
N LEU A 219 3.04 0.89 -7.93
CA LEU A 219 2.12 0.45 -6.89
C LEU A 219 2.67 -0.80 -6.20
N ASP A 220 2.43 -0.90 -4.90
CA ASP A 220 2.73 -2.11 -4.15
C ASP A 220 1.78 -3.23 -4.55
N ILE A 221 2.34 -4.41 -4.83
CA ILE A 221 1.59 -5.60 -5.24
C ILE A 221 0.50 -5.94 -4.21
N SER A 222 0.82 -5.90 -2.93
CA SER A 222 -0.14 -6.19 -1.87
C SER A 222 -1.29 -5.18 -1.83
N SER A 223 -0.99 -3.89 -1.98
CA SER A 223 -2.01 -2.83 -2.00
C SER A 223 -2.94 -2.93 -3.21
N LEU A 224 -2.39 -3.29 -4.36
CA LEU A 224 -3.19 -3.52 -5.57
C LEU A 224 -4.06 -4.77 -5.43
N ALA A 225 -3.51 -5.88 -4.94
CA ALA A 225 -4.24 -7.12 -4.72
C ALA A 225 -5.42 -6.92 -3.73
N GLU A 226 -5.25 -6.09 -2.70
CA GLU A 226 -6.31 -5.77 -1.75
C GLU A 226 -7.51 -5.01 -2.36
N CYS A 227 -7.39 -4.48 -3.58
CA CYS A 227 -8.53 -3.93 -4.32
C CYS A 227 -9.47 -5.00 -4.87
N PHE A 228 -9.05 -6.27 -4.89
CA PHE A 228 -9.82 -7.41 -5.40
C PHE A 228 -10.61 -8.05 -4.27
N LYS A 229 -11.78 -7.50 -4.02
CA LYS A 229 -12.70 -7.92 -2.96
C LYS A 229 -13.77 -8.86 -3.50
N ASP A 230 -14.41 -9.61 -2.62
CA ASP A 230 -15.51 -10.51 -2.99
C ASP A 230 -16.70 -9.74 -3.60
N TYR A 231 -16.84 -8.45 -3.26
CA TYR A 231 -17.90 -7.59 -3.75
C TYR A 231 -17.58 -6.83 -5.04
N GLY A 232 -16.31 -6.80 -5.46
CA GLY A 232 -15.90 -6.10 -6.68
C GLY A 232 -14.40 -5.76 -6.73
N HIS A 233 -13.99 -5.19 -7.86
CA HIS A 233 -12.61 -4.83 -8.16
C HIS A 233 -12.44 -3.33 -8.41
N HIS A 234 -13.30 -2.52 -7.84
CA HIS A 234 -13.30 -1.08 -8.10
C HIS A 234 -12.02 -0.41 -7.56
N PRO A 235 -11.37 0.50 -8.33
CA PRO A 235 -10.13 1.17 -7.92
C PRO A 235 -10.30 2.04 -6.67
N ALA A 236 -11.51 2.50 -6.33
CA ALA A 236 -11.78 3.24 -5.10
C ALA A 236 -11.54 2.42 -3.82
N ASN A 237 -11.42 1.09 -3.90
CA ASN A 237 -10.94 0.28 -2.78
C ASN A 237 -9.52 0.70 -2.32
N TYR A 238 -8.70 1.20 -3.23
CA TYR A 238 -7.39 1.75 -2.91
C TYR A 238 -7.50 3.03 -2.04
N LEU A 239 -8.44 3.91 -2.36
CA LEU A 239 -8.73 5.11 -1.59
C LEU A 239 -9.36 4.79 -0.23
N LEU A 240 -10.29 3.82 -0.21
CA LEU A 240 -10.91 3.34 1.02
C LEU A 240 -9.87 2.84 2.03
N ALA A 241 -8.89 2.06 1.58
CA ALA A 241 -7.83 1.53 2.42
C ALA A 241 -6.99 2.62 3.11
N ARG A 242 -6.83 3.79 2.49
CA ARG A 242 -6.13 4.94 3.08
C ARG A 242 -6.89 5.58 4.25
N LEU A 243 -8.21 5.49 4.24
CA LEU A 243 -9.10 6.15 5.23
C LEU A 243 -9.62 5.18 6.30
N GLN A 244 -9.34 3.89 6.16
CA GLN A 244 -9.63 2.90 7.18
C GLN A 244 -8.49 2.82 8.17
N SER A 245 -8.80 3.05 9.45
CA SER A 245 -7.83 2.83 10.53
C SER A 245 -7.53 1.35 10.65
N PRO A 246 -6.26 0.96 10.84
CA PRO A 246 -5.94 -0.42 11.16
C PRO A 246 -6.54 -0.77 12.53
N ASP A 247 -7.43 -1.74 12.55
CA ASP A 247 -8.00 -2.24 13.78
C ASP A 247 -7.03 -3.24 14.44
N ASN A 248 -6.76 -3.04 15.72
CA ASN A 248 -6.01 -4.02 16.51
C ASN A 248 -6.95 -5.15 16.94
N THR A 249 -7.22 -6.07 16.03
CA THR A 249 -8.14 -7.18 16.21
C THR A 249 -7.41 -8.48 16.52
N ARG A 250 -8.08 -9.39 17.21
CA ARG A 250 -7.59 -10.75 17.50
C ARG A 250 -7.08 -11.48 16.24
N PRO A 251 -7.79 -11.49 15.10
CA PRO A 251 -7.31 -12.10 13.87
C PRO A 251 -6.01 -11.50 13.33
N LEU A 252 -5.86 -10.18 13.40
CA LEU A 252 -4.64 -9.49 12.94
C LEU A 252 -3.43 -9.87 13.80
N LEU A 253 -3.61 -9.87 15.12
CA LEU A 253 -2.57 -10.29 16.06
C LEU A 253 -2.16 -11.74 15.87
N LEU A 254 -3.14 -12.63 15.73
CA LEU A 254 -2.87 -14.04 15.44
C LEU A 254 -2.05 -14.19 14.16
N GLY A 255 -2.36 -13.35 13.17
CA GLY A 255 -1.64 -13.28 11.94
C GLY A 255 -0.18 -12.89 12.08
N ASN A 256 0.06 -11.83 12.80
CA ASN A 256 1.41 -11.33 13.04
C ASN A 256 2.25 -12.36 13.82
N ILE A 257 1.66 -13.00 14.83
CA ILE A 257 2.33 -14.04 15.60
C ILE A 257 2.61 -15.27 14.75
N ALA A 258 1.67 -15.68 13.90
CA ALA A 258 1.87 -16.80 12.98
C ALA A 258 3.00 -16.55 11.98
N ASN A 259 3.11 -15.32 11.46
CA ASN A 259 4.23 -14.94 10.60
C ASN A 259 5.57 -15.04 11.34
N LEU A 260 5.64 -14.58 12.59
CA LEU A 260 6.83 -14.73 13.41
C LEU A 260 7.20 -16.21 13.62
N PHE A 261 6.24 -17.07 13.89
CA PHE A 261 6.49 -18.51 14.03
C PHE A 261 7.04 -19.11 12.72
N LEU A 262 6.50 -18.69 11.59
CA LEU A 262 6.95 -19.15 10.29
C LEU A 262 8.39 -18.73 10.01
N ASP A 263 8.73 -17.47 10.31
CA ASP A 263 10.09 -16.98 10.23
C ASP A 263 11.04 -17.82 11.10
N GLU A 264 10.68 -18.09 12.35
CA GLU A 264 11.49 -18.95 13.23
C GLU A 264 11.71 -20.33 12.62
N TRP A 265 10.70 -20.96 12.03
CA TRP A 265 10.83 -22.28 11.40
C TRP A 265 11.70 -22.26 10.13
N ILE A 266 11.60 -21.19 9.34
CA ILE A 266 12.38 -21.07 8.11
C ILE A 266 13.83 -20.74 8.40
N TYR A 267 14.09 -19.82 9.33
CA TYR A 267 15.45 -19.40 9.70
C TYR A 267 16.20 -20.39 10.59
N ALA A 268 15.51 -21.19 11.37
CA ALA A 268 16.14 -22.09 12.34
C ALA A 268 16.91 -23.25 11.69
N LYS A 269 18.10 -23.53 12.23
CA LYS A 269 18.89 -24.71 11.89
C LYS A 269 18.35 -25.96 12.60
N GLU A 270 17.87 -25.78 13.81
CA GLU A 270 17.24 -26.81 14.64
C GLU A 270 15.75 -26.56 14.81
N GLU A 271 14.96 -27.54 15.17
CA GLU A 271 13.52 -27.38 15.35
C GLU A 271 13.21 -26.37 16.46
N PRO A 272 12.46 -25.29 16.18
CA PRO A 272 12.11 -24.31 17.20
C PRO A 272 11.16 -24.88 18.26
N ASP A 273 11.37 -24.46 19.50
CA ASP A 273 10.45 -24.76 20.60
C ASP A 273 9.31 -23.74 20.65
N TYR A 274 8.08 -24.23 20.82
CA TYR A 274 6.89 -23.41 20.89
C TYR A 274 6.95 -22.32 21.97
N LEU A 275 7.36 -22.68 23.18
CA LEU A 275 7.40 -21.75 24.30
C LEU A 275 8.40 -20.60 24.04
N THR A 276 9.54 -20.93 23.48
CA THR A 276 10.56 -19.95 23.11
C THR A 276 10.05 -19.01 22.03
N CYS A 277 9.40 -19.54 20.98
CA CYS A 277 8.80 -18.73 19.92
C CYS A 277 7.65 -17.85 20.46
N MET A 278 6.83 -18.39 21.36
CA MET A 278 5.73 -17.63 21.96
C MET A 278 6.22 -16.50 22.87
N LYS A 279 7.31 -16.72 23.63
CA LYS A 279 7.95 -15.66 24.41
C LYS A 279 8.48 -14.55 23.52
N LYS A 280 9.10 -14.90 22.39
CA LYS A 280 9.56 -13.94 21.40
C LYS A 280 8.40 -13.15 20.78
N ALA A 281 7.31 -13.83 20.41
CA ALA A 281 6.09 -13.21 19.90
C ALA A 281 5.47 -12.25 20.93
N PHE A 282 5.43 -12.66 22.19
CA PHE A 282 4.94 -11.81 23.27
C PHE A 282 5.79 -10.53 23.43
N ARG A 283 7.11 -10.63 23.37
CA ARG A 283 8.01 -9.46 23.42
C ARG A 283 7.78 -8.52 22.23
N THR A 284 7.70 -9.09 21.03
CA THR A 284 7.55 -8.31 19.79
C THR A 284 6.22 -7.56 19.73
N TYR A 285 5.13 -8.21 20.16
CA TYR A 285 3.76 -7.68 20.06
C TYR A 285 3.14 -7.37 21.44
N SER A 286 3.94 -7.07 22.44
CA SER A 286 3.49 -6.85 23.82
C SER A 286 2.44 -5.74 23.94
N ILE A 287 2.65 -4.61 23.28
CA ILE A 287 1.72 -3.46 23.28
C ILE A 287 0.43 -3.85 22.57
N ASP A 288 0.54 -4.45 21.38
CA ASP A 288 -0.61 -4.86 20.57
C ASP A 288 -1.48 -5.87 21.32
N LEU A 289 -0.86 -6.85 21.95
CA LEU A 289 -1.53 -7.85 22.79
C LEU A 289 -2.22 -7.20 24.00
N ALA A 290 -1.54 -6.28 24.69
CA ALA A 290 -2.11 -5.58 25.83
C ALA A 290 -3.27 -4.65 25.41
N ALA A 291 -3.18 -4.01 24.25
CA ALA A 291 -4.17 -3.07 23.73
C ALA A 291 -5.39 -3.73 23.07
N CYS A 292 -5.33 -5.03 22.77
CA CYS A 292 -6.41 -5.72 22.08
C CYS A 292 -7.63 -5.91 22.98
N ALA A 293 -8.72 -5.21 22.66
CA ALA A 293 -9.97 -5.25 23.44
C ALA A 293 -10.61 -6.66 23.48
N ASP A 294 -10.50 -7.43 22.38
CA ASP A 294 -11.04 -8.78 22.31
C ASP A 294 -10.42 -9.71 23.35
N LEU A 295 -9.16 -9.48 23.75
CA LEU A 295 -8.45 -10.30 24.71
C LEU A 295 -8.73 -9.94 26.18
N LEU A 296 -9.60 -8.97 26.44
CA LEU A 296 -10.11 -8.71 27.80
C LEU A 296 -11.06 -9.79 28.27
N ASP A 297 -11.74 -10.47 27.36
CA ASP A 297 -12.58 -11.63 27.62
C ASP A 297 -11.68 -12.87 27.82
N LYS A 298 -11.78 -13.51 28.97
CA LYS A 298 -10.93 -14.68 29.34
C LYS A 298 -11.11 -15.88 28.42
N GLU A 299 -12.33 -16.14 27.93
CA GLU A 299 -12.56 -17.27 27.03
C GLU A 299 -11.96 -16.99 25.65
N LYS A 300 -12.11 -15.77 25.13
CA LYS A 300 -11.48 -15.35 23.87
C LYS A 300 -9.96 -15.34 23.98
N GLU A 301 -9.40 -14.94 25.12
CA GLU A 301 -7.96 -14.99 25.38
C GLU A 301 -7.44 -16.44 25.34
N LYS A 302 -8.15 -17.35 25.98
CA LYS A 302 -7.81 -18.78 26.00
C LYS A 302 -7.88 -19.40 24.60
N GLU A 303 -8.93 -19.10 23.84
CA GLU A 303 -9.07 -19.53 22.45
C GLU A 303 -7.93 -18.97 21.58
N PHE A 304 -7.54 -17.72 21.79
CA PHE A 304 -6.45 -17.08 21.06
C PHE A 304 -5.11 -17.81 21.24
N PHE A 305 -4.75 -18.15 22.48
CA PHE A 305 -3.51 -18.91 22.73
C PHE A 305 -3.57 -20.35 22.21
N ALA A 306 -4.75 -20.96 22.23
CA ALA A 306 -4.97 -22.27 21.60
C ALA A 306 -4.81 -22.18 20.06
N ASP A 307 -5.30 -21.10 19.45
CA ASP A 307 -5.12 -20.83 18.02
C ASP A 307 -3.64 -20.60 17.69
N CYS A 308 -2.89 -19.85 18.50
CA CYS A 308 -1.44 -19.68 18.34
C CYS A 308 -0.71 -21.03 18.32
N LYS A 309 -1.03 -21.93 19.25
CA LYS A 309 -0.44 -23.27 19.30
C LYS A 309 -0.77 -24.08 18.04
N ARG A 310 -2.01 -24.00 17.59
CA ARG A 310 -2.48 -24.69 16.38
C ARG A 310 -1.76 -24.22 15.13
N HIS A 311 -1.59 -22.89 14.98
CA HIS A 311 -0.82 -22.32 13.88
C HIS A 311 0.64 -22.77 13.91
N PHE A 312 1.24 -22.79 15.09
CA PHE A 312 2.61 -23.29 15.26
C PHE A 312 2.75 -24.75 14.80
N ASP A 313 1.84 -25.61 15.21
CA ASP A 313 1.87 -27.04 14.84
C ASP A 313 1.63 -27.25 13.34
N HIS A 314 0.75 -26.46 12.72
CA HIS A 314 0.52 -26.50 11.27
C HIS A 314 1.75 -26.00 10.49
N ILE A 315 2.40 -24.93 10.94
CA ILE A 315 3.64 -24.42 10.35
C ILE A 315 4.73 -25.48 10.44
N ARG A 316 4.89 -26.12 11.62
CA ARG A 316 5.82 -27.23 11.79
C ARG A 316 5.59 -28.30 10.74
N GLN A 317 4.36 -28.81 10.63
CA GLN A 317 3.99 -29.85 9.67
C GLN A 317 4.27 -29.40 8.23
N THR A 318 3.96 -28.17 7.88
CA THR A 318 4.22 -27.65 6.53
C THR A 318 5.70 -27.63 6.20
N VAL A 319 6.53 -27.10 7.09
CA VAL A 319 7.97 -26.94 6.84
C VAL A 319 8.70 -28.29 6.91
N THR A 320 8.32 -29.20 7.80
CA THR A 320 9.01 -30.49 7.99
C THR A 320 8.53 -31.58 7.02
N GLU A 321 7.25 -31.60 6.68
CA GLU A 321 6.64 -32.66 5.88
C GLU A 321 6.24 -32.17 4.47
N THR A 322 5.41 -31.12 4.38
CA THR A 322 4.87 -30.66 3.09
C THR A 322 5.95 -30.18 2.14
N PHE A 323 6.95 -29.43 2.62
CA PHE A 323 8.06 -28.95 1.81
C PHE A 323 8.84 -30.09 1.13
N ARG A 324 8.94 -31.25 1.79
CA ARG A 324 9.65 -32.43 1.28
C ARG A 324 8.77 -33.36 0.47
N ALA A 325 7.47 -33.13 0.44
CA ALA A 325 6.53 -34.00 -0.26
C ALA A 325 6.78 -33.99 -1.78
N PRO A 326 6.53 -35.11 -2.48
CA PRO A 326 6.66 -35.17 -3.94
C PRO A 326 5.84 -34.08 -4.63
N GLY A 327 6.47 -33.38 -5.57
CA GLY A 327 5.84 -32.31 -6.34
C GLY A 327 6.07 -30.89 -5.78
N TYR A 328 6.43 -30.74 -4.52
CA TYR A 328 6.85 -29.45 -3.95
C TYR A 328 8.36 -29.27 -4.01
N GLU A 329 9.12 -30.21 -3.42
CA GLU A 329 10.59 -30.23 -3.44
C GLU A 329 11.23 -28.90 -3.03
N LEU A 330 10.71 -28.31 -1.97
CA LEU A 330 11.16 -27.02 -1.42
C LEU A 330 12.28 -27.24 -0.42
N ASP A 331 13.37 -26.51 -0.58
CA ASP A 331 14.51 -26.54 0.33
C ASP A 331 14.70 -25.17 1.01
N LYS A 332 14.33 -25.10 2.29
CA LYS A 332 14.48 -23.85 3.06
C LYS A 332 15.93 -23.40 3.23
N THR A 333 16.90 -24.32 3.09
CA THR A 333 18.34 -24.03 3.21
C THR A 333 18.92 -23.41 1.93
N ASP A 334 18.21 -23.49 0.82
CA ASP A 334 18.57 -22.90 -0.47
C ASP A 334 17.53 -21.88 -0.95
N ALA A 335 17.09 -21.00 -0.08
CA ALA A 335 16.09 -20.00 -0.34
C ALA A 335 16.60 -18.58 -0.12
N VAL A 336 16.01 -17.64 -0.85
CA VAL A 336 16.11 -16.21 -0.63
C VAL A 336 14.89 -15.77 0.18
N LEU A 337 15.13 -15.06 1.27
CA LEU A 337 14.08 -14.64 2.18
C LEU A 337 13.84 -13.14 2.02
N GLU A 338 12.57 -12.78 1.90
CA GLU A 338 12.10 -11.42 1.73
C GLU A 338 12.79 -10.61 0.60
N PRO A 339 13.07 -11.20 -0.60
CA PRO A 339 13.60 -10.42 -1.70
C PRO A 339 12.57 -9.38 -2.17
N THR A 340 13.04 -8.18 -2.47
CA THR A 340 12.23 -7.12 -3.06
C THR A 340 12.44 -7.08 -4.56
N TYR A 341 11.36 -6.86 -5.31
CA TYR A 341 11.37 -6.69 -6.76
C TYR A 341 10.77 -5.35 -7.14
N ILE A 342 11.44 -4.66 -8.03
CA ILE A 342 10.99 -3.42 -8.65
C ILE A 342 10.77 -3.73 -10.14
N CYS A 343 9.53 -3.66 -10.58
CA CYS A 343 9.14 -3.98 -11.96
C CYS A 343 8.52 -2.75 -12.64
N GLU A 344 9.36 -1.89 -13.16
CA GLU A 344 8.90 -0.71 -13.87
C GLU A 344 8.12 -1.09 -15.15
N ALA A 345 8.44 -2.21 -15.79
CA ALA A 345 7.68 -2.68 -16.95
C ALA A 345 6.16 -2.75 -16.67
N LEU A 346 5.79 -3.25 -15.50
CA LEU A 346 4.40 -3.34 -15.03
C LEU A 346 3.97 -2.18 -14.11
N GLY A 347 4.90 -1.31 -13.73
CA GLY A 347 4.63 -0.26 -12.74
C GLY A 347 4.27 -0.81 -11.35
N LEU A 348 4.98 -1.86 -10.93
CA LEU A 348 4.75 -2.57 -9.67
C LEU A 348 6.04 -2.73 -8.87
N GLN A 349 5.89 -2.83 -7.56
CA GLN A 349 6.94 -3.27 -6.65
C GLN A 349 6.35 -4.21 -5.61
N GLY A 350 7.19 -5.08 -5.06
CA GLY A 350 6.74 -5.96 -4.00
C GLY A 350 7.87 -6.76 -3.37
N ARG A 351 7.61 -7.25 -2.17
CA ARG A 351 8.50 -8.12 -1.42
C ARG A 351 7.86 -9.49 -1.30
N LEU A 352 8.53 -10.51 -1.83
CA LEU A 352 8.15 -11.89 -1.63
C LEU A 352 8.56 -12.37 -0.24
N ASP A 353 7.79 -13.26 0.35
CA ASP A 353 8.16 -13.85 1.63
C ASP A 353 9.28 -14.89 1.48
N TYR A 354 9.17 -15.74 0.46
CA TYR A 354 10.10 -16.85 0.25
C TYR A 354 10.27 -17.15 -1.25
N MET A 355 11.52 -17.27 -1.69
CA MET A 355 11.89 -17.64 -3.05
C MET A 355 12.98 -18.73 -3.02
N GLN A 356 12.84 -19.82 -3.79
CA GLN A 356 13.97 -20.71 -4.02
C GLN A 356 15.08 -19.96 -4.76
N ARG A 357 16.33 -20.21 -4.41
CA ARG A 357 17.47 -19.47 -4.98
C ARG A 357 17.55 -19.57 -6.50
N ASP A 358 17.16 -20.70 -7.08
CA ASP A 358 17.08 -20.91 -8.54
C ASP A 358 15.86 -20.26 -9.19
N MET A 359 15.03 -19.56 -8.41
CA MET A 359 13.75 -18.95 -8.83
C MET A 359 12.73 -19.95 -9.42
N SER A 360 12.87 -21.24 -9.17
CA SER A 360 11.94 -22.27 -9.65
C SER A 360 10.58 -22.23 -8.97
N SER A 361 10.53 -21.71 -7.73
CA SER A 361 9.31 -21.62 -6.95
C SER A 361 9.37 -20.52 -5.90
N PHE A 362 8.22 -19.99 -5.54
CA PHE A 362 8.06 -19.03 -4.45
C PHE A 362 6.81 -19.31 -3.62
N ILE A 363 6.81 -18.79 -2.42
CA ILE A 363 5.72 -18.90 -1.46
C ILE A 363 5.34 -17.49 -0.97
N GLU A 364 4.07 -17.19 -1.05
CA GLU A 364 3.46 -16.05 -0.36
C GLU A 364 2.71 -16.56 0.88
N MET A 365 2.92 -15.91 2.00
CA MET A 365 2.43 -16.37 3.29
C MET A 365 1.25 -15.55 3.79
N LYS A 366 0.20 -16.21 4.27
CA LYS A 366 -1.00 -15.60 4.81
C LYS A 366 -1.40 -16.27 6.12
N SER A 367 -1.69 -15.44 7.09
CA SER A 367 -2.11 -15.83 8.42
C SER A 367 -3.63 -15.97 8.58
N GLY A 368 -4.39 -15.45 7.62
CA GLY A 368 -5.85 -15.47 7.65
C GLY A 368 -6.46 -16.82 7.31
N LYS A 369 -7.79 -16.83 7.27
CA LYS A 369 -8.57 -17.95 6.75
C LYS A 369 -8.65 -17.83 5.23
N ALA A 370 -8.57 -18.98 4.56
CA ALA A 370 -9.08 -19.14 3.21
C ALA A 370 -10.63 -19.15 3.23
N ASP A 371 -11.24 -19.12 2.04
CA ASP A 371 -12.69 -19.29 1.92
C ASP A 371 -13.06 -20.74 2.15
N GLU A 372 -13.88 -20.98 3.17
CA GLU A 372 -14.37 -22.30 3.52
C GLU A 372 -15.81 -22.47 2.97
N TYR A 373 -15.97 -23.34 1.96
CA TYR A 373 -17.28 -23.67 1.42
C TYR A 373 -17.90 -24.83 2.18
N SER A 374 -18.98 -24.57 2.88
CA SER A 374 -19.67 -25.52 3.76
C SER A 374 -20.24 -26.76 3.05
N ILE A 375 -20.42 -26.73 1.73
CA ILE A 375 -21.10 -27.79 0.97
C ILE A 375 -20.19 -29.00 0.70
N ARG A 376 -18.84 -28.88 0.76
CA ARG A 376 -17.92 -29.99 0.48
C ARG A 376 -16.63 -30.00 1.32
N GLY A 377 -16.52 -29.18 2.34
CA GLY A 377 -15.27 -29.08 3.14
C GLY A 377 -14.03 -28.64 2.35
N LYS A 378 -14.22 -28.05 1.17
CA LYS A 378 -13.12 -27.51 0.36
C LYS A 378 -12.73 -26.14 0.85
N VAL A 379 -11.43 -25.96 1.03
CA VAL A 379 -10.81 -24.67 1.35
C VAL A 379 -10.19 -24.10 0.09
N GLU A 380 -10.56 -22.87 -0.27
CA GLU A 380 -10.00 -22.18 -1.44
C GLU A 380 -9.34 -20.86 -1.04
N PRO A 381 -8.21 -20.50 -1.68
CA PRO A 381 -7.58 -19.21 -1.47
C PRO A 381 -8.51 -18.05 -1.81
N LYS A 382 -8.45 -16.98 -1.01
CA LYS A 382 -9.15 -15.73 -1.31
C LYS A 382 -8.66 -15.10 -2.60
N GLU A 383 -9.56 -14.40 -3.30
CA GLU A 383 -9.26 -13.80 -4.60
C GLU A 383 -8.08 -12.82 -4.55
N ASN A 384 -8.02 -11.94 -3.57
CA ASN A 384 -6.91 -11.01 -3.38
C ASN A 384 -5.56 -11.72 -3.23
N ASN A 385 -5.51 -12.85 -2.52
CA ASN A 385 -4.30 -13.63 -2.34
C ASN A 385 -3.88 -14.35 -3.63
N LYS A 386 -4.84 -14.85 -4.42
CA LYS A 386 -4.58 -15.41 -5.76
C LYS A 386 -4.01 -14.35 -6.69
N VAL A 387 -4.60 -13.16 -6.70
CA VAL A 387 -4.13 -12.00 -7.49
C VAL A 387 -2.70 -11.65 -7.11
N GLN A 388 -2.38 -11.61 -5.84
CA GLN A 388 -1.02 -11.30 -5.38
C GLN A 388 0.01 -12.29 -5.94
N MET A 389 -0.28 -13.59 -5.93
CA MET A 389 0.60 -14.59 -6.51
C MET A 389 0.76 -14.42 -8.03
N LEU A 390 -0.34 -14.14 -8.75
CA LEU A 390 -0.28 -13.91 -10.20
C LEU A 390 0.56 -12.68 -10.55
N LEU A 391 0.49 -11.63 -9.74
CA LEU A 391 1.31 -10.44 -9.91
C LEU A 391 2.80 -10.74 -9.69
N TYR A 392 3.17 -11.54 -8.70
CA TYR A 392 4.57 -11.95 -8.53
C TYR A 392 5.07 -12.80 -9.70
N GLN A 393 4.26 -13.70 -10.24
CA GLN A 393 4.63 -14.45 -11.46
C GLN A 393 4.90 -13.50 -12.63
N ALA A 394 4.04 -12.51 -12.83
CA ALA A 394 4.22 -11.50 -13.88
C ALA A 394 5.47 -10.64 -13.63
N VAL A 395 5.70 -10.22 -12.40
CA VAL A 395 6.89 -9.44 -12.03
C VAL A 395 8.17 -10.23 -12.30
N LEU A 396 8.23 -11.50 -11.91
CA LEU A 396 9.39 -12.36 -12.20
C LEU A 396 9.64 -12.54 -13.70
N GLU A 397 8.58 -12.61 -14.49
CA GLU A 397 8.72 -12.68 -15.94
C GLU A 397 9.28 -11.39 -16.54
N TYR A 398 8.73 -10.24 -16.16
CA TYR A 398 9.14 -8.96 -16.77
C TYR A 398 10.37 -8.33 -16.14
N SER A 399 10.69 -8.60 -14.88
CA SER A 399 11.92 -8.13 -14.23
C SER A 399 13.08 -9.08 -14.39
N MET A 400 12.86 -10.37 -14.19
CA MET A 400 13.93 -11.39 -14.10
C MET A 400 14.03 -12.29 -15.33
N GLY A 401 13.15 -12.14 -16.30
CA GLY A 401 13.12 -12.96 -17.52
C GLY A 401 12.69 -14.42 -17.29
N MET A 402 12.02 -14.70 -16.17
CA MET A 402 11.55 -16.04 -15.84
C MET A 402 10.25 -16.36 -16.57
N ASP A 403 10.18 -17.49 -17.27
CA ASP A 403 8.93 -17.95 -17.88
C ASP A 403 7.93 -18.32 -16.78
N HIS A 404 6.81 -17.59 -16.69
CA HIS A 404 5.77 -17.83 -15.70
C HIS A 404 5.22 -19.26 -15.69
N ARG A 405 5.31 -20.00 -16.82
CA ARG A 405 4.86 -21.39 -16.93
C ARG A 405 5.81 -22.36 -16.22
N LYS A 406 7.04 -21.94 -15.95
CA LYS A 406 8.08 -22.74 -15.28
C LYS A 406 8.20 -22.43 -13.81
N VAL A 407 7.73 -21.26 -13.36
CA VAL A 407 7.81 -20.84 -11.97
C VAL A 407 6.58 -21.35 -11.22
N LYS A 408 6.80 -22.16 -10.20
CA LYS A 408 5.74 -22.65 -9.31
C LYS A 408 5.46 -21.61 -8.22
N ALA A 409 4.22 -21.17 -8.12
CA ALA A 409 3.78 -20.23 -7.12
C ALA A 409 2.87 -20.92 -6.10
N TYR A 410 3.17 -20.76 -4.82
CA TYR A 410 2.41 -21.34 -3.74
C TYR A 410 1.93 -20.29 -2.75
N LEU A 411 0.72 -20.52 -2.24
CA LEU A 411 0.16 -19.78 -1.13
C LEU A 411 0.14 -20.66 0.11
N LEU A 412 0.74 -20.18 1.19
CA LEU A 412 0.73 -20.82 2.49
C LEU A 412 -0.22 -20.07 3.43
N TYR A 413 -1.29 -20.74 3.84
CA TYR A 413 -2.07 -20.28 4.98
C TYR A 413 -1.58 -20.97 6.24
N THR A 414 -1.11 -20.22 7.21
CA THR A 414 -0.60 -20.79 8.49
C THR A 414 -1.67 -21.52 9.29
N ARG A 415 -2.93 -21.29 8.98
CA ARG A 415 -4.08 -22.00 9.57
C ARG A 415 -4.21 -23.45 9.12
N TYR A 416 -3.65 -23.82 7.96
CA TYR A 416 -3.75 -25.14 7.36
C TYR A 416 -2.35 -25.67 7.01
N PRO A 417 -2.07 -26.98 7.22
CA PRO A 417 -0.74 -27.55 6.92
C PRO A 417 -0.56 -27.86 5.43
N LEU A 418 -1.02 -26.96 4.54
CA LEU A 418 -1.06 -27.19 3.09
C LEU A 418 -0.54 -25.97 2.33
N LEU A 419 0.02 -26.24 1.14
CA LEU A 419 0.38 -25.26 0.14
C LEU A 419 -0.63 -25.29 -1.00
N TYR A 420 -1.10 -24.12 -1.40
CA TYR A 420 -2.06 -23.97 -2.50
C TYR A 420 -1.34 -23.44 -3.74
N PRO A 421 -1.28 -24.24 -4.85
CA PRO A 421 -0.63 -23.78 -6.05
C PRO A 421 -1.47 -22.73 -6.77
N ALA A 422 -0.83 -21.69 -7.30
CA ALA A 422 -1.45 -20.75 -8.22
C ALA A 422 -1.33 -21.24 -9.67
N ARG A 423 -2.41 -21.09 -10.42
CA ARG A 423 -2.42 -21.32 -11.87
C ARG A 423 -2.26 -19.99 -12.58
N PRO A 424 -1.27 -19.86 -13.51
CA PRO A 424 -1.11 -18.66 -14.30
C PRO A 424 -2.39 -18.30 -15.06
N SER A 425 -2.74 -17.02 -15.07
CA SER A 425 -3.85 -16.48 -15.86
C SER A 425 -3.50 -15.07 -16.34
N TRP A 426 -3.05 -14.96 -17.58
CA TRP A 426 -2.67 -13.65 -18.14
C TRP A 426 -3.87 -12.72 -18.33
N ALA A 427 -5.05 -13.24 -18.66
CA ALA A 427 -6.26 -12.43 -18.72
C ALA A 427 -6.57 -11.77 -17.37
N MET A 428 -6.38 -12.52 -16.26
CA MET A 428 -6.55 -11.95 -14.92
C MET A 428 -5.47 -10.91 -14.62
N VAL A 429 -4.23 -11.16 -14.98
CA VAL A 429 -3.14 -10.18 -14.81
C VAL A 429 -3.43 -8.89 -15.57
N ARG A 430 -3.90 -8.97 -16.83
CA ARG A 430 -4.30 -7.79 -17.62
C ARG A 430 -5.42 -7.00 -16.93
N ARG A 431 -6.44 -7.70 -16.41
CA ARG A 431 -7.51 -7.06 -15.63
C ARG A 431 -6.98 -6.34 -14.39
N VAL A 432 -6.04 -6.95 -13.67
CA VAL A 432 -5.40 -6.31 -12.52
C VAL A 432 -4.61 -5.07 -12.94
N MET A 433 -3.94 -5.13 -14.08
CA MET A 433 -3.21 -3.98 -14.63
C MET A 433 -4.15 -2.85 -15.06
N ASP A 434 -5.33 -3.15 -15.57
CA ASP A 434 -6.34 -2.12 -15.83
C ASP A 434 -6.75 -1.39 -14.54
N VAL A 435 -7.02 -2.13 -13.47
CA VAL A 435 -7.30 -1.53 -12.15
C VAL A 435 -6.12 -0.69 -11.67
N ARG A 436 -4.89 -1.18 -11.81
CA ARG A 436 -3.66 -0.43 -11.51
C ARG A 436 -3.63 0.90 -12.26
N ASN A 437 -3.89 0.88 -13.56
CA ASN A 437 -3.88 2.08 -14.41
C ASN A 437 -4.96 3.09 -13.99
N ARG A 438 -6.13 2.61 -13.63
CA ARG A 438 -7.23 3.47 -13.12
C ARG A 438 -6.87 4.12 -11.79
N ILE A 439 -6.20 3.41 -10.89
CA ILE A 439 -5.66 3.98 -9.64
C ILE A 439 -4.65 5.08 -9.96
N VAL A 440 -3.71 4.81 -10.85
CA VAL A 440 -2.66 5.78 -11.24
C VAL A 440 -3.28 7.00 -11.91
N ALA A 441 -4.29 6.83 -12.75
CA ALA A 441 -5.01 7.96 -13.36
C ALA A 441 -5.69 8.85 -12.31
N ASN A 442 -6.28 8.26 -11.26
CA ASN A 442 -6.85 9.02 -10.15
C ASN A 442 -5.77 9.79 -9.37
N GLU A 443 -4.65 9.14 -9.04
CA GLU A 443 -3.52 9.77 -8.35
C GLU A 443 -2.94 10.93 -9.16
N TYR A 444 -2.72 10.73 -10.46
CA TYR A 444 -2.25 11.77 -11.36
C TYR A 444 -3.22 12.94 -11.43
N GLY A 445 -4.51 12.68 -11.56
CA GLY A 445 -5.55 13.71 -11.61
C GLY A 445 -5.60 14.55 -10.33
N MET A 446 -5.49 13.92 -9.18
CA MET A 446 -5.48 14.60 -7.88
C MET A 446 -4.21 15.44 -7.68
N GLN A 447 -3.05 14.99 -8.15
CA GLN A 447 -1.83 15.78 -8.05
C GLN A 447 -1.75 16.93 -9.05
N LEU A 448 -2.29 16.76 -10.26
CA LEU A 448 -2.25 17.78 -11.32
C LEU A 448 -3.22 18.92 -11.04
N ARG A 449 -4.43 18.57 -10.62
CA ARG A 449 -5.49 19.53 -10.33
C ARG A 449 -5.40 19.93 -8.87
N ASN A 450 -4.74 21.02 -8.58
CA ASN A 450 -4.64 21.54 -7.21
C ASN A 450 -6.00 22.07 -6.72
N SER A 451 -6.99 21.18 -6.64
CA SER A 451 -8.38 21.50 -6.35
C SER A 451 -8.98 20.50 -5.34
N PRO A 452 -9.40 20.97 -4.15
CA PRO A 452 -10.13 20.15 -3.20
C PRO A 452 -11.43 19.57 -3.77
N HIS A 453 -12.06 20.28 -4.71
CA HIS A 453 -13.28 19.81 -5.38
C HIS A 453 -13.04 18.54 -6.20
N TYR A 454 -11.96 18.47 -6.98
CA TYR A 454 -11.62 17.28 -7.75
C TYR A 454 -11.35 16.08 -6.84
N THR A 455 -10.61 16.29 -5.75
CA THR A 455 -10.34 15.24 -4.75
C THR A 455 -11.63 14.75 -4.09
N ALA A 456 -12.54 15.67 -3.74
CA ALA A 456 -13.85 15.33 -3.22
C ALA A 456 -14.67 14.45 -4.17
N GLU A 457 -14.67 14.78 -5.47
CA GLU A 457 -15.35 13.99 -6.50
C GLU A 457 -14.78 12.56 -6.59
N ARG A 458 -13.46 12.39 -6.49
CA ARG A 458 -12.85 11.05 -6.50
C ARG A 458 -13.18 10.25 -5.23
N LEU A 459 -13.20 10.89 -4.07
CA LEU A 459 -13.51 10.22 -2.81
C LEU A 459 -15.01 9.86 -2.67
N LYS A 460 -15.90 10.44 -3.47
CA LYS A 460 -17.32 10.02 -3.56
C LYS A 460 -17.50 8.59 -4.05
N ASP A 461 -16.53 8.04 -4.79
CA ASP A 461 -16.56 6.65 -5.25
C ASP A 461 -16.40 5.65 -4.09
N ILE A 462 -15.99 6.10 -2.90
CA ILE A 462 -16.03 5.32 -1.66
C ILE A 462 -17.48 5.26 -1.17
N HIS A 463 -18.32 4.54 -1.90
CA HIS A 463 -19.71 4.34 -1.56
C HIS A 463 -20.04 2.85 -1.67
N PRO A 464 -20.77 2.25 -0.70
CA PRO A 464 -21.05 0.82 -0.72
C PRO A 464 -21.66 0.35 -2.05
N ASP A 465 -22.60 1.11 -2.62
CA ASP A 465 -23.26 0.73 -3.88
C ASP A 465 -22.32 0.82 -5.09
N THR A 466 -21.37 1.77 -5.09
CA THR A 466 -20.37 1.89 -6.14
C THR A 466 -19.36 0.74 -6.07
N LEU A 467 -18.91 0.40 -4.86
CA LEU A 467 -17.91 -0.64 -4.65
C LEU A 467 -18.47 -2.05 -4.86
N ASN A 468 -19.77 -2.24 -4.62
CA ASN A 468 -20.45 -3.52 -4.75
C ASN A 468 -20.81 -3.85 -6.22
N GLU A 469 -19.80 -3.97 -7.06
CA GLU A 469 -19.98 -4.27 -8.51
C GLU A 469 -20.68 -5.61 -8.77
N ARG A 470 -20.57 -6.55 -7.81
CA ARG A 470 -21.19 -7.89 -7.90
C ARG A 470 -22.59 -7.96 -7.30
N HIS A 471 -23.11 -6.85 -6.82
CA HIS A 471 -24.44 -6.76 -6.22
C HIS A 471 -24.67 -7.81 -5.11
N LEU A 472 -23.68 -8.01 -4.25
CA LEU A 472 -23.80 -8.89 -3.10
C LEU A 472 -24.92 -8.42 -2.18
N ASN A 473 -25.74 -9.37 -1.73
CA ASN A 473 -26.89 -9.12 -0.87
C ASN A 473 -26.99 -10.16 0.26
N ASN A 474 -25.87 -10.80 0.59
CA ASN A 474 -25.79 -11.82 1.64
C ASN A 474 -25.61 -11.21 3.04
N THR A 475 -25.62 -12.05 4.06
CA THR A 475 -25.46 -11.62 5.46
C THR A 475 -24.12 -10.95 5.71
N LEU A 476 -23.03 -11.44 5.09
CA LEU A 476 -21.69 -10.87 5.21
C LEU A 476 -21.68 -9.42 4.73
N TRP A 477 -22.25 -9.16 3.55
CA TRP A 477 -22.37 -7.82 3.00
C TRP A 477 -23.17 -6.89 3.91
N LYS A 478 -24.40 -7.28 4.26
CA LYS A 478 -25.31 -6.43 5.03
C LYS A 478 -24.82 -6.13 6.44
N ARG A 479 -24.21 -7.11 7.10
CA ARG A 479 -23.89 -7.02 8.53
C ARG A 479 -22.49 -6.48 8.81
N TYR A 480 -21.55 -6.67 7.89
CA TYR A 480 -20.14 -6.33 8.13
C TYR A 480 -19.56 -5.39 7.07
N LEU A 481 -19.67 -5.72 5.79
CA LEU A 481 -18.97 -4.98 4.74
C LEU A 481 -19.63 -3.63 4.43
N TYR A 482 -20.92 -3.63 4.20
CA TYR A 482 -21.68 -2.39 3.95
C TYR A 482 -21.51 -1.37 5.09
N PRO A 483 -21.75 -1.73 6.37
CA PRO A 483 -21.60 -0.78 7.46
C PRO A 483 -20.17 -0.24 7.62
N ALA A 484 -19.14 -1.05 7.36
CA ALA A 484 -17.76 -0.62 7.44
C ALA A 484 -17.39 0.43 6.38
N ILE A 485 -17.87 0.26 5.16
CA ILE A 485 -17.68 1.24 4.07
C ILE A 485 -18.54 2.48 4.33
N ASP A 486 -19.78 2.31 4.69
CA ASP A 486 -20.71 3.41 4.95
C ASP A 486 -20.24 4.30 6.12
N ALA A 487 -19.61 3.73 7.13
CA ALA A 487 -19.03 4.49 8.23
C ALA A 487 -17.99 5.52 7.77
N VAL A 488 -17.17 5.22 6.77
CA VAL A 488 -16.22 6.17 6.18
C VAL A 488 -16.97 7.28 5.45
N MET A 489 -17.98 6.94 4.67
CA MET A 489 -18.82 7.90 3.96
C MET A 489 -19.56 8.84 4.92
N GLN A 490 -20.12 8.31 6.00
CA GLN A 490 -20.84 9.11 6.99
C GLN A 490 -19.92 10.13 7.67
N ARG A 491 -18.69 9.75 8.00
CA ARG A 491 -17.70 10.67 8.56
C ARG A 491 -17.34 11.80 7.60
N LEU A 492 -17.16 11.49 6.31
CA LEU A 492 -16.90 12.50 5.28
C LEU A 492 -18.08 13.47 5.10
N ARG A 493 -19.30 12.96 5.13
CA ARG A 493 -20.54 13.77 5.01
C ARG A 493 -20.84 14.62 6.23
N ALA A 494 -20.40 14.19 7.40
CA ALA A 494 -20.60 14.92 8.66
C ALA A 494 -19.69 16.15 8.83
N LEU A 495 -18.70 16.31 7.96
CA LEU A 495 -17.79 17.46 8.00
C LEU A 495 -18.53 18.77 7.63
N THR A 496 -18.19 19.86 8.33
CA THR A 496 -18.60 21.20 7.93
C THR A 496 -17.94 21.61 6.62
N PRO A 497 -18.43 22.65 5.90
CA PRO A 497 -17.79 23.10 4.68
C PRO A 497 -16.31 23.48 4.84
N LEU A 498 -15.94 24.11 5.97
CA LEU A 498 -14.55 24.41 6.30
C LEU A 498 -13.73 23.14 6.51
N GLU A 499 -14.24 22.19 7.30
CA GLU A 499 -13.59 20.91 7.55
C GLU A 499 -13.42 20.09 6.27
N GLN A 500 -14.39 20.11 5.37
CA GLN A 500 -14.28 19.48 4.05
C GLN A 500 -13.17 20.11 3.21
N CYS A 501 -13.17 21.43 3.11
CA CYS A 501 -12.15 22.16 2.36
C CYS A 501 -10.75 21.84 2.91
N TYR A 502 -10.58 21.89 4.21
CA TYR A 502 -9.33 21.54 4.89
C TYR A 502 -8.89 20.09 4.61
N PHE A 503 -9.80 19.14 4.79
CA PHE A 503 -9.52 17.72 4.59
C PHE A 503 -9.09 17.42 3.14
N TYR A 504 -9.85 17.88 2.16
CA TYR A 504 -9.58 17.60 0.75
C TYR A 504 -8.33 18.32 0.24
N THR A 505 -8.06 19.51 0.73
CA THR A 505 -6.84 20.26 0.40
C THR A 505 -5.59 19.55 0.93
N LEU A 506 -5.61 19.08 2.18
CA LEU A 506 -4.51 18.29 2.73
C LEU A 506 -4.37 16.93 2.04
N TYR A 507 -5.47 16.26 1.73
CA TYR A 507 -5.43 15.01 0.98
C TYR A 507 -4.75 15.20 -0.37
N ASN A 508 -5.13 16.24 -1.10
CA ASN A 508 -4.52 16.60 -2.37
C ASN A 508 -3.01 16.90 -2.23
N PHE A 509 -2.62 17.64 -1.22
CA PHE A 509 -1.23 17.94 -0.91
C PHE A 509 -0.40 16.67 -0.67
N ILE A 510 -0.90 15.75 0.16
CA ILE A 510 -0.23 14.47 0.43
C ILE A 510 -0.09 13.64 -0.84
N THR A 511 -1.14 13.58 -1.66
CA THR A 511 -1.12 12.84 -2.93
C THR A 511 -0.09 13.42 -3.90
N LYS A 512 0.05 14.72 -3.96
CA LYS A 512 1.04 15.42 -4.79
C LYS A 512 2.47 15.16 -4.30
N GLU A 513 2.70 15.20 -2.98
CA GLU A 513 3.98 14.83 -2.38
C GLU A 513 4.36 13.38 -2.71
N LEU A 514 3.41 12.45 -2.56
CA LEU A 514 3.59 11.05 -2.87
C LEU A 514 3.91 10.84 -4.36
N TYR A 515 3.15 11.50 -5.25
CA TYR A 515 3.37 11.40 -6.69
C TYR A 515 4.77 11.89 -7.08
N THR A 516 5.17 13.05 -6.56
CA THR A 516 6.51 13.61 -6.79
C THR A 516 7.62 12.73 -6.22
N SER A 517 7.41 12.16 -5.04
CA SER A 517 8.35 11.21 -4.43
C SER A 517 8.58 9.95 -5.29
N LYS A 518 7.55 9.48 -5.98
CA LYS A 518 7.65 8.29 -6.85
C LYS A 518 8.17 8.63 -8.24
N SER A 519 7.53 9.55 -8.93
CA SER A 519 7.76 9.82 -10.35
C SER A 519 8.74 10.96 -10.63
N GLY A 520 9.11 11.72 -9.61
CA GLY A 520 9.96 12.90 -9.73
C GLY A 520 9.15 14.19 -9.97
N ASP A 521 9.85 15.30 -9.90
CA ASP A 521 9.28 16.63 -10.13
C ASP A 521 9.27 16.94 -11.64
N ILE A 522 8.10 17.33 -12.15
CA ILE A 522 7.89 17.68 -13.56
C ILE A 522 8.65 18.97 -13.93
N ASP A 523 8.77 19.89 -12.98
CA ASP A 523 9.38 21.21 -13.20
C ASP A 523 10.91 21.19 -12.99
N TYR A 524 11.50 20.06 -12.62
CA TYR A 524 12.92 19.92 -12.38
C TYR A 524 13.65 19.32 -13.59
N GLU A 525 14.72 19.97 -14.07
CA GLU A 525 15.48 19.50 -15.24
C GLU A 525 16.22 18.19 -15.01
N GLY A 526 16.47 17.81 -13.75
CA GLY A 526 17.05 16.53 -13.36
C GLY A 526 16.01 15.46 -13.03
N ARG A 527 16.42 14.20 -13.07
CA ARG A 527 15.58 13.08 -12.64
C ARG A 527 15.61 12.97 -11.12
N THR A 528 14.44 12.99 -10.50
CA THR A 528 14.28 12.96 -9.04
C THR A 528 13.29 11.85 -8.64
N GLY A 529 13.13 11.63 -7.35
CA GLY A 529 12.22 10.61 -6.82
C GLY A 529 12.71 9.18 -7.01
N ALA A 530 11.85 8.21 -6.67
CA ALA A 530 12.16 6.79 -6.79
C ALA A 530 12.46 6.36 -8.23
N ALA A 531 11.82 6.99 -9.21
CA ALA A 531 12.04 6.71 -10.64
C ALA A 531 13.49 6.97 -11.09
N ALA A 532 14.24 7.82 -10.41
CA ALA A 532 15.65 8.03 -10.68
C ALA A 532 16.49 6.76 -10.53
N LEU A 533 16.05 5.79 -9.72
CA LEU A 533 16.73 4.50 -9.55
C LEU A 533 16.89 3.71 -10.86
N TRP A 534 16.01 3.88 -11.82
CA TRP A 534 16.08 3.20 -13.14
C TRP A 534 16.14 4.14 -14.33
N LEU A 535 15.74 5.40 -14.19
CA LEU A 535 15.78 6.38 -15.27
C LEU A 535 17.09 7.15 -15.35
N SER A 536 17.78 7.40 -14.23
CA SER A 536 19.06 8.11 -14.21
C SER A 536 20.20 7.21 -14.66
N THR A 537 21.13 7.78 -15.41
CA THR A 537 22.37 7.11 -15.78
C THR A 537 23.32 6.99 -14.60
N LEU A 538 24.33 6.10 -14.71
CA LEU A 538 25.33 5.95 -13.68
C LEU A 538 26.11 7.28 -13.43
N GLU A 539 26.40 8.02 -14.50
CA GLU A 539 27.06 9.33 -14.40
C GLU A 539 26.24 10.33 -13.61
N GLU A 540 24.95 10.47 -13.95
CA GLU A 540 24.01 11.35 -13.23
C GLU A 540 23.93 11.00 -11.74
N LYS A 541 23.87 9.71 -11.41
CA LYS A 541 23.84 9.21 -10.03
C LYS A 541 25.14 9.50 -9.28
N CYS A 542 26.28 9.33 -9.96
CA CYS A 542 27.60 9.63 -9.38
C CYS A 542 27.78 11.12 -9.12
N GLU A 543 27.39 11.98 -10.07
CA GLU A 543 27.42 13.42 -9.90
C GLU A 543 26.54 13.91 -8.74
N ALA A 544 25.37 13.32 -8.57
CA ALA A 544 24.47 13.62 -7.48
C ALA A 544 24.91 12.99 -6.12
N GLY A 545 25.90 12.08 -6.14
CA GLY A 545 26.31 11.34 -4.94
C GLY A 545 25.27 10.32 -4.44
N GLU A 546 24.36 9.86 -5.30
CA GLU A 546 23.22 9.01 -4.95
C GLU A 546 23.45 7.51 -5.12
N ILE A 547 24.65 7.10 -5.56
CA ILE A 547 25.02 5.70 -5.72
C ILE A 547 26.44 5.44 -5.20
N LEU A 548 26.60 4.28 -4.55
CA LEU A 548 27.88 3.64 -4.29
C LEU A 548 27.88 2.32 -5.05
N TYR A 549 28.88 2.10 -5.91
CA TYR A 549 28.94 0.92 -6.79
C TYR A 549 30.33 0.28 -6.79
N ASP A 550 30.50 -0.83 -7.49
CA ASP A 550 31.71 -1.66 -7.47
C ASP A 550 32.11 -2.10 -6.05
N LEU A 551 31.14 -2.30 -5.20
CA LEU A 551 31.34 -2.76 -3.83
C LEU A 551 31.51 -4.28 -3.81
N THR A 552 32.42 -4.76 -2.96
CA THR A 552 32.66 -6.19 -2.74
C THR A 552 32.42 -6.56 -1.28
N ILE A 553 31.76 -7.71 -1.04
CA ILE A 553 31.50 -8.17 0.32
C ILE A 553 32.79 -8.72 0.93
N THR A 554 33.24 -8.14 2.03
CA THR A 554 34.40 -8.59 2.81
C THR A 554 34.01 -9.42 4.03
N GLU A 555 32.85 -9.13 4.63
CA GLU A 555 32.28 -9.92 5.72
C GLU A 555 30.80 -10.15 5.43
N ASN A 556 30.37 -11.41 5.54
CA ASN A 556 28.98 -11.78 5.29
C ASN A 556 28.41 -12.47 6.55
N HIS A 557 27.66 -11.70 7.30
CA HIS A 557 26.88 -12.13 8.47
C HIS A 557 25.38 -12.07 8.21
N ALA A 558 24.97 -12.32 6.98
CA ALA A 558 23.55 -12.29 6.59
C ALA A 558 22.71 -13.37 7.29
N ALA A 559 23.34 -14.44 7.78
CA ALA A 559 22.66 -15.53 8.47
C ALA A 559 22.45 -15.31 9.98
N ASP A 560 22.92 -14.19 10.53
CA ASP A 560 22.70 -13.87 11.94
C ASP A 560 21.24 -13.47 12.18
N LEU A 561 20.52 -14.29 12.96
CA LEU A 561 19.06 -14.17 13.13
C LEU A 561 18.58 -12.81 13.71
N HIS A 562 19.41 -12.15 14.50
CA HIS A 562 19.00 -10.94 15.22
C HIS A 562 19.72 -9.68 14.73
N LYS A 563 20.85 -9.85 14.08
CA LYS A 563 21.71 -8.73 13.65
C LYS A 563 22.41 -9.04 12.32
N ALA A 564 21.62 -9.44 11.30
CA ALA A 564 22.17 -9.70 9.98
C ALA A 564 22.83 -8.46 9.41
N TYR A 565 24.11 -8.55 9.04
CA TYR A 565 24.83 -7.45 8.46
C TYR A 565 25.86 -7.90 7.41
N LEU A 566 26.26 -6.97 6.60
CA LEU A 566 27.33 -7.12 5.61
C LEU A 566 28.34 -6.00 5.81
N VAL A 567 29.60 -6.31 5.54
CA VAL A 567 30.64 -5.30 5.36
C VAL A 567 31.09 -5.34 3.91
N LEU A 568 31.02 -4.19 3.23
CA LEU A 568 31.39 -4.06 1.83
C LEU A 568 32.58 -3.11 1.70
N ALA A 569 33.60 -3.54 0.96
CA ALA A 569 34.75 -2.72 0.64
C ALA A 569 34.45 -1.79 -0.55
N ARG A 570 34.95 -0.57 -0.47
CA ARG A 570 34.94 0.43 -1.54
C ARG A 570 36.18 0.27 -2.38
N ALA A 571 36.10 -0.49 -3.49
CA ALA A 571 37.27 -0.90 -4.26
C ALA A 571 37.88 0.17 -5.14
N ASN A 572 37.24 1.31 -5.43
CA ASN A 572 37.71 2.26 -6.42
C ASN A 572 37.75 3.71 -5.95
N GLN A 573 38.95 4.29 -6.00
CA GLN A 573 39.18 5.70 -5.81
C GLN A 573 38.54 6.61 -6.89
N ARG A 574 37.99 6.07 -7.98
CA ARG A 574 37.28 6.86 -9.01
C ARG A 574 35.93 7.35 -8.57
N SER A 575 35.26 6.62 -7.67
CA SER A 575 34.04 7.10 -7.00
C SER A 575 34.34 8.12 -5.86
N ALA A 576 35.59 8.36 -5.55
CA ALA A 576 36.04 9.28 -4.49
C ALA A 576 36.02 10.76 -4.88
N GLN A 577 35.72 11.09 -6.14
CA GLN A 577 35.74 12.50 -6.60
C GLN A 577 34.43 13.26 -6.28
N THR A 578 33.37 12.57 -5.98
CA THR A 578 32.10 13.15 -5.46
C THR A 578 31.90 12.64 -4.05
N LEU A 579 31.65 13.54 -3.11
CA LEU A 579 31.26 13.17 -1.75
C LEU A 579 29.91 12.43 -1.81
N PRO A 580 29.85 11.16 -1.41
CA PRO A 580 28.59 10.41 -1.44
C PRO A 580 27.60 11.04 -0.46
N ASN A 581 26.35 11.14 -0.89
CA ASN A 581 25.25 11.68 -0.07
C ASN A 581 24.64 10.60 0.85
N PHE A 582 25.49 9.78 1.47
CA PHE A 582 25.08 8.72 2.38
C PHE A 582 25.56 8.97 3.81
N ARG A 583 24.71 8.66 4.78
CA ARG A 583 24.96 8.84 6.21
C ARG A 583 24.60 7.58 6.99
N GLU A 584 25.16 7.45 8.18
CA GLU A 584 24.74 6.44 9.14
C GLU A 584 23.26 6.62 9.49
N GLY A 585 22.50 5.52 9.45
CA GLY A 585 21.06 5.51 9.65
C GLY A 585 20.24 5.54 8.36
N ASP A 586 20.81 5.89 7.21
CA ASP A 586 20.07 5.94 5.94
C ASP A 586 19.54 4.57 5.54
N SER A 587 18.29 4.56 5.07
CA SER A 587 17.67 3.38 4.46
C SER A 587 18.17 3.24 3.03
N ILE A 588 18.57 2.03 2.67
CA ILE A 588 19.20 1.74 1.39
C ILE A 588 18.62 0.48 0.74
N VAL A 589 18.81 0.43 -0.58
CA VAL A 589 18.64 -0.77 -1.39
C VAL A 589 20.02 -1.27 -1.84
N LEU A 590 20.22 -2.58 -1.72
CA LEU A 590 21.44 -3.28 -2.12
C LEU A 590 21.07 -4.28 -3.22
N TYR A 591 21.83 -4.29 -4.30
CA TYR A 591 21.66 -5.25 -5.39
C TYR A 591 22.99 -5.59 -6.07
N GLN A 592 23.03 -6.74 -6.74
CA GLN A 592 24.18 -7.14 -7.54
C GLN A 592 24.27 -6.26 -8.79
N ARG A 593 25.45 -5.68 -9.03
CA ARG A 593 25.74 -4.89 -10.22
C ARG A 593 27.10 -5.32 -10.80
N ASN A 594 27.02 -6.33 -11.67
CA ASN A 594 28.22 -6.87 -12.35
C ASN A 594 28.44 -6.25 -13.75
N ASN A 595 27.38 -5.69 -14.34
CA ASN A 595 27.36 -5.09 -15.67
C ASN A 595 26.71 -3.69 -15.62
N ASP A 596 26.99 -2.88 -16.64
CA ASP A 596 26.41 -1.53 -16.73
C ASP A 596 24.90 -1.53 -16.98
N THR A 597 24.33 -2.63 -17.46
CA THR A 597 22.88 -2.83 -17.64
C THR A 597 22.16 -3.24 -16.36
N ASP A 598 22.89 -3.63 -15.32
CA ASP A 598 22.31 -4.07 -14.05
C ASP A 598 21.80 -2.87 -13.25
N ASN A 599 20.53 -2.93 -12.83
CA ASN A 599 19.90 -1.95 -11.96
C ASN A 599 18.82 -2.60 -11.09
N VAL A 600 18.12 -1.82 -10.31
CA VAL A 600 17.08 -2.30 -9.37
C VAL A 600 15.89 -2.98 -10.06
N THR A 601 15.65 -2.75 -11.36
CA THR A 601 14.50 -3.31 -12.08
C THR A 601 14.74 -4.71 -12.65
N ASN A 602 16.00 -5.17 -12.73
CA ASN A 602 16.36 -6.48 -13.27
C ASN A 602 17.18 -7.35 -12.31
N LYS A 603 17.24 -6.96 -11.05
CA LYS A 603 17.92 -7.68 -9.97
C LYS A 603 17.02 -7.81 -8.74
N MET A 604 17.24 -8.85 -7.95
CA MET A 604 16.72 -8.89 -6.59
C MET A 604 17.32 -7.77 -5.77
N VAL A 605 16.49 -7.10 -5.00
CA VAL A 605 16.87 -5.98 -4.15
C VAL A 605 16.74 -6.38 -2.69
N PHE A 606 17.80 -6.12 -1.92
CA PHE A 606 17.82 -6.31 -0.48
C PHE A 606 17.75 -4.96 0.21
N LYS A 607 16.86 -4.80 1.16
CA LYS A 607 16.71 -3.57 1.92
C LYS A 607 17.51 -3.63 3.22
N GLY A 608 18.05 -2.49 3.62
CA GLY A 608 18.82 -2.37 4.84
C GLY A 608 19.04 -0.92 5.27
N ASN A 609 19.84 -0.75 6.30
CA ASN A 609 20.26 0.55 6.80
C ASN A 609 21.77 0.60 6.95
N ILE A 610 22.36 1.75 6.70
CA ILE A 610 23.79 1.99 6.93
C ILE A 610 24.04 2.08 8.44
N GLU A 611 24.82 1.16 8.99
CA GLU A 611 25.29 1.22 10.38
C GLU A 611 26.55 2.06 10.55
N ARG A 612 27.46 1.96 9.59
CA ARG A 612 28.72 2.69 9.56
C ARG A 612 29.15 2.90 8.11
N ILE A 613 29.67 4.06 7.83
CA ILE A 613 30.27 4.38 6.55
C ILE A 613 31.64 5.04 6.78
N THR A 614 32.67 4.54 6.10
CA THR A 614 33.99 5.10 6.07
C THR A 614 34.48 5.26 4.62
N ASP A 615 35.67 5.84 4.42
CA ASP A 615 36.23 5.93 3.07
C ASP A 615 36.61 4.57 2.49
N ARG A 616 36.74 3.53 3.31
CA ARG A 616 37.23 2.19 2.93
C ARG A 616 36.12 1.15 2.86
N ASP A 617 35.19 1.21 3.76
CA ASP A 617 34.16 0.20 3.92
C ASP A 617 32.81 0.79 4.33
N ILE A 618 31.77 -0.01 4.13
CA ILE A 618 30.40 0.29 4.54
C ILE A 618 29.86 -0.94 5.25
N ARG A 619 29.31 -0.74 6.45
CA ARG A 619 28.57 -1.76 7.18
C ARG A 619 27.09 -1.52 7.05
N ILE A 620 26.37 -2.52 6.54
CA ILE A 620 24.93 -2.47 6.29
C ILE A 620 24.26 -3.50 7.17
N ARG A 621 23.24 -3.07 7.90
CA ARG A 621 22.31 -3.98 8.55
C ARG A 621 21.20 -4.34 7.57
N LEU A 622 21.06 -5.63 7.27
CA LEU A 622 19.96 -6.13 6.46
C LEU A 622 18.65 -6.12 7.23
N ARG A 623 17.58 -5.79 6.53
CA ARG A 623 16.22 -5.84 7.11
C ARG A 623 15.76 -7.27 7.38
N ALA A 624 16.14 -8.20 6.50
CA ALA A 624 15.84 -9.62 6.61
C ALA A 624 17.13 -10.44 6.64
N SER A 625 17.22 -11.37 7.60
CA SER A 625 18.30 -12.36 7.64
C SER A 625 18.17 -13.34 6.48
N GLN A 626 19.32 -13.88 6.02
CA GLN A 626 19.35 -14.89 4.97
C GLN A 626 19.93 -16.18 5.55
N GLN A 627 19.20 -17.28 5.54
CA GLN A 627 19.72 -18.56 6.05
C GLN A 627 20.93 -19.05 5.25
N ASN A 628 20.89 -18.85 3.93
CA ASN A 628 21.98 -19.18 3.03
C ASN A 628 22.74 -17.93 2.61
N ILE A 629 23.96 -17.76 3.12
CA ILE A 629 24.81 -16.61 2.76
C ILE A 629 25.23 -16.60 1.28
N SER A 630 25.15 -17.75 0.57
CA SER A 630 25.42 -17.81 -0.87
C SER A 630 24.44 -17.03 -1.74
N VAL A 631 23.34 -16.57 -1.17
CA VAL A 631 22.40 -15.62 -1.78
C VAL A 631 23.07 -14.29 -2.10
N LEU A 632 24.08 -13.93 -1.31
CA LEU A 632 24.91 -12.74 -1.47
C LEU A 632 26.38 -13.17 -1.66
N PRO A 633 26.77 -13.64 -2.86
CA PRO A 633 28.09 -14.19 -3.10
C PRO A 633 29.18 -13.10 -3.03
N PRO A 634 30.35 -13.41 -2.41
CA PRO A 634 31.42 -12.44 -2.21
C PRO A 634 32.19 -12.10 -3.50
N ASP A 635 32.08 -12.91 -4.53
CA ASP A 635 32.73 -12.73 -5.82
C ASP A 635 31.95 -11.84 -6.79
N SER A 636 30.80 -11.36 -6.39
CA SER A 636 29.99 -10.40 -7.14
C SER A 636 30.28 -8.95 -6.73
N HIS A 637 29.99 -8.03 -7.62
CA HIS A 637 29.97 -6.60 -7.34
C HIS A 637 28.57 -6.13 -6.97
N TYR A 638 28.51 -5.15 -6.07
CA TYR A 638 27.25 -4.63 -5.53
C TYR A 638 27.16 -3.13 -5.70
N ALA A 639 25.93 -2.64 -5.74
CA ALA A 639 25.61 -1.23 -5.65
C ALA A 639 24.62 -0.96 -4.50
N ILE A 640 24.72 0.24 -3.95
CA ILE A 640 23.84 0.77 -2.91
C ILE A 640 23.26 2.08 -3.40
N GLU A 641 21.95 2.22 -3.27
CA GLU A 641 21.21 3.45 -3.55
C GLU A 641 20.21 3.73 -2.41
N HIS A 642 19.68 4.94 -2.32
CA HIS A 642 18.69 5.29 -1.32
C HIS A 642 17.37 4.53 -1.52
N ASP A 643 16.75 4.09 -0.43
CA ASP A 643 15.40 3.52 -0.44
C ASP A 643 14.37 4.62 -0.23
N TYR A 644 13.53 4.86 -1.22
CA TYR A 644 12.43 5.81 -1.16
C TYR A 644 11.21 5.13 -0.52
N MET A 645 11.02 5.35 0.79
CA MET A 645 9.97 4.69 1.57
C MET A 645 8.66 5.47 1.60
N ASP A 646 7.54 4.78 1.39
CA ASP A 646 6.18 5.35 1.41
C ASP A 646 5.57 5.45 2.83
N THR A 647 6.28 5.08 3.88
CA THR A 647 5.73 4.98 5.24
C THR A 647 5.27 6.32 5.82
N SER A 648 5.95 7.42 5.50
CA SER A 648 5.58 8.76 5.94
C SER A 648 4.25 9.23 5.34
N PHE A 649 3.99 8.89 4.07
CA PHE A 649 2.75 9.24 3.38
C PHE A 649 1.56 8.48 3.96
N ARG A 650 1.76 7.19 4.27
CA ARG A 650 0.72 6.40 4.95
C ARG A 650 0.34 7.01 6.30
N SER A 651 1.31 7.45 7.09
CA SER A 651 1.04 8.09 8.39
C SER A 651 0.26 9.40 8.24
N MET A 652 0.52 10.18 7.19
CA MET A 652 -0.23 11.39 6.88
C MET A 652 -1.70 11.12 6.47
N TYR A 653 -1.95 10.09 5.62
CA TYR A 653 -3.32 9.68 5.30
C TYR A 653 -4.07 9.14 6.53
N LEU A 654 -3.39 8.39 7.40
CA LEU A 654 -3.96 7.95 8.67
C LEU A 654 -4.24 9.14 9.61
N GLY A 655 -3.41 10.18 9.58
CA GLY A 655 -3.65 11.44 10.27
C GLY A 655 -4.94 12.12 9.82
N LEU A 656 -5.21 12.15 8.50
CA LEU A 656 -6.48 12.63 7.96
C LEU A 656 -7.66 11.74 8.37
N SER A 657 -7.49 10.44 8.39
CA SER A 657 -8.51 9.51 8.90
C SER A 657 -8.82 9.76 10.39
N ALA A 658 -7.81 10.02 11.20
CA ALA A 658 -7.97 10.40 12.60
C ALA A 658 -8.74 11.72 12.76
N PHE A 659 -8.47 12.70 11.89
CA PHE A 659 -9.22 13.95 11.85
C PHE A 659 -10.72 13.73 11.60
N LEU A 660 -11.07 12.84 10.67
CA LEU A 660 -12.48 12.46 10.41
C LEU A 660 -13.16 11.89 11.66
N SER A 661 -12.43 11.18 12.49
CA SER A 661 -12.94 10.51 13.69
C SER A 661 -12.79 11.35 14.96
N ALA A 662 -12.12 12.51 14.89
CA ALA A 662 -11.84 13.37 16.04
C ALA A 662 -13.12 13.96 16.63
N ASN A 663 -13.07 14.28 17.92
CA ASN A 663 -14.13 15.02 18.58
C ASN A 663 -14.30 16.40 17.94
N LYS A 664 -15.55 16.84 17.78
CA LYS A 664 -15.87 18.12 17.13
C LYS A 664 -15.17 19.30 17.81
N ASP A 665 -15.11 19.31 19.14
CA ASP A 665 -14.40 20.32 19.90
C ASP A 665 -12.90 20.40 19.54
N ARG A 666 -12.24 19.25 19.37
CA ARG A 666 -10.84 19.19 18.95
C ARG A 666 -10.66 19.70 17.52
N ARG A 667 -11.57 19.35 16.58
CA ARG A 667 -11.53 19.90 15.24
C ARG A 667 -11.71 21.41 15.22
N ASP A 668 -12.66 21.93 16.00
CA ASP A 668 -12.89 23.36 16.11
C ASP A 668 -11.67 24.11 16.69
N LEU A 669 -11.01 23.52 17.68
CA LEU A 669 -9.77 24.07 18.24
C LEU A 669 -8.65 24.12 17.18
N LEU A 670 -8.40 23.01 16.50
CA LEU A 670 -7.36 22.91 15.49
C LEU A 670 -7.60 23.84 14.29
N LEU A 671 -8.86 24.06 13.90
CA LEU A 671 -9.24 24.96 12.81
C LEU A 671 -9.53 26.39 13.27
N SER A 672 -9.17 26.75 14.50
CA SER A 672 -9.37 28.10 15.07
C SER A 672 -10.84 28.58 15.03
N GLN A 673 -11.79 27.65 15.06
CA GLN A 673 -13.23 27.94 15.17
C GLN A 673 -13.66 28.10 16.62
N ARG A 674 -12.83 27.70 17.55
CA ARG A 674 -12.93 27.90 18.98
C ARG A 674 -11.60 28.46 19.47
N GLN A 675 -11.66 29.48 20.35
CA GLN A 675 -10.46 29.98 20.96
C GLN A 675 -9.95 29.04 22.05
N PRO A 676 -8.62 28.93 22.22
CA PRO A 676 -8.05 28.15 23.31
C PRO A 676 -8.37 28.79 24.68
N GLU A 677 -8.56 27.93 25.69
CA GLU A 677 -8.88 28.34 27.05
C GLU A 677 -7.66 28.34 27.97
N PHE A 678 -7.69 29.23 28.95
CA PHE A 678 -6.68 29.35 30.00
C PHE A 678 -7.31 29.37 31.39
N ASP A 679 -6.56 28.89 32.37
CA ASP A 679 -6.89 29.01 33.77
C ASP A 679 -6.37 30.36 34.33
N VAL A 680 -7.26 31.32 34.44
CA VAL A 680 -6.95 32.69 34.94
C VAL A 680 -6.46 32.70 36.38
N SER A 681 -6.63 31.63 37.15
CA SER A 681 -6.08 31.50 38.49
C SER A 681 -4.54 31.56 38.56
N PHE A 682 -3.88 31.33 37.43
CA PHE A 682 -2.42 31.44 37.30
C PHE A 682 -1.92 32.87 37.07
N ASP A 683 -2.79 33.80 36.63
CA ASP A 683 -2.38 35.18 36.27
C ASP A 683 -1.57 35.89 37.33
N PRO A 684 -1.95 35.86 38.64
CA PRO A 684 -1.14 36.48 39.69
C PRO A 684 0.26 35.87 39.82
N ARG A 685 0.38 34.57 39.64
CA ARG A 685 1.66 33.84 39.69
C ARG A 685 2.53 34.14 38.48
N ILE A 686 1.93 34.24 37.30
CA ILE A 686 2.62 34.59 36.05
C ILE A 686 3.18 36.02 36.15
N ALA A 687 2.42 36.96 36.73
CA ALA A 687 2.81 38.36 36.87
C ALA A 687 4.04 38.56 37.77
N VAL A 688 4.21 37.72 38.78
CA VAL A 688 5.31 37.79 39.75
C VAL A 688 6.40 36.76 39.54
N ALA A 689 6.39 36.05 38.40
CA ALA A 689 7.37 35.02 38.10
C ALA A 689 8.82 35.60 38.13
N PRO A 690 9.78 34.94 38.83
CA PRO A 690 11.11 35.47 39.06
C PRO A 690 11.97 35.58 37.79
N ASP A 691 11.72 34.75 36.83
CA ASP A 691 12.44 34.71 35.53
C ASP A 691 11.52 34.27 34.41
N ASP A 692 12.02 34.38 33.19
CA ASP A 692 11.26 34.06 31.98
C ASP A 692 10.92 32.57 31.87
N PHE A 693 11.81 31.68 32.30
CA PHE A 693 11.54 30.22 32.28
C PHE A 693 10.45 29.80 33.25
N SER A 694 10.43 30.41 34.43
CA SER A 694 9.37 30.24 35.43
C SER A 694 8.02 30.75 34.88
N ARG A 695 8.03 31.88 34.17
CA ARG A 695 6.84 32.44 33.49
C ARG A 695 6.32 31.55 32.41
N ILE A 696 7.21 31.00 31.58
CA ILE A 696 6.87 30.00 30.50
C ILE A 696 6.21 28.80 31.15
N THR A 697 6.80 28.25 32.21
CA THR A 697 6.26 27.07 32.89
C THR A 697 4.85 27.32 33.41
N LEU A 698 4.61 28.46 34.07
CA LEU A 698 3.30 28.83 34.60
C LEU A 698 2.26 29.03 33.47
N LYS A 699 2.64 29.67 32.36
CA LYS A 699 1.77 29.80 31.19
C LYS A 699 1.41 28.45 30.57
N ALA A 700 2.38 27.55 30.49
CA ALA A 700 2.15 26.17 30.01
C ALA A 700 1.19 25.41 30.94
N GLN A 701 1.30 25.58 32.26
CA GLN A 701 0.37 25.00 33.24
C GLN A 701 -1.03 25.61 33.11
N ALA A 702 -1.14 26.95 32.95
CA ALA A 702 -2.40 27.67 32.79
C ALA A 702 -3.17 27.33 31.52
N ALA A 703 -2.48 26.97 30.43
CA ALA A 703 -3.10 26.56 29.19
C ALA A 703 -3.93 25.29 29.39
N LYS A 704 -5.21 25.29 28.95
CA LYS A 704 -6.08 24.12 28.98
C LYS A 704 -6.06 23.36 27.68
N ASP A 705 -5.85 24.02 26.55
CA ASP A 705 -5.89 23.46 25.19
C ASP A 705 -4.50 23.38 24.59
N TYR A 706 -3.87 24.48 24.31
CA TYR A 706 -2.49 24.51 23.82
C TYR A 706 -1.73 25.77 24.22
N PHE A 707 -0.41 25.66 24.13
CA PHE A 707 0.53 26.75 24.35
C PHE A 707 1.66 26.72 23.30
N LEU A 708 2.05 27.88 22.81
CA LEU A 708 3.11 28.01 21.79
C LEU A 708 4.32 28.71 22.40
N LEU A 709 5.50 28.11 22.24
CA LEU A 709 6.76 28.70 22.66
C LEU A 709 7.65 28.96 21.44
N VAL A 710 7.87 30.24 21.17
CA VAL A 710 8.82 30.68 20.14
C VAL A 710 10.16 30.95 20.80
N GLY A 711 11.22 30.32 20.29
CA GLY A 711 12.56 30.59 20.81
C GLY A 711 13.65 30.37 19.77
N PRO A 712 14.51 31.37 19.52
CA PRO A 712 15.68 31.21 18.67
C PRO A 712 16.63 30.09 19.11
N PRO A 713 17.60 29.68 18.26
CA PRO A 713 18.63 28.73 18.65
C PRO A 713 19.44 29.23 19.84
N GLY A 714 19.79 28.32 20.75
CA GLY A 714 20.64 28.63 21.89
C GLY A 714 19.97 29.36 23.07
N THR A 715 18.66 29.66 22.96
CA THR A 715 17.92 30.33 24.06
C THR A 715 17.51 29.42 25.21
N GLY A 716 17.82 28.11 25.10
CA GLY A 716 17.49 27.13 26.15
C GLY A 716 16.11 26.52 26.04
N LYS A 717 15.52 26.46 24.86
CA LYS A 717 14.19 25.83 24.61
C LYS A 717 14.09 24.42 25.20
N THR A 718 15.01 23.55 24.84
CA THR A 718 15.02 22.14 25.28
C THR A 718 15.64 21.98 26.64
N SER A 719 16.82 22.59 26.89
CA SER A 719 17.59 22.38 28.12
C SER A 719 17.02 23.06 29.37
N ARG A 720 16.25 24.13 29.23
CA ARG A 720 15.67 24.91 30.33
C ARG A 720 14.14 24.99 30.28
N ALA A 721 13.55 25.45 29.18
CA ALA A 721 12.10 25.63 29.10
C ALA A 721 11.35 24.29 29.10
N LEU A 722 11.69 23.34 28.20
CA LEU A 722 11.09 22.02 28.18
C LEU A 722 11.33 21.31 29.52
N ARG A 723 12.54 21.34 30.04
CA ARG A 723 12.87 20.76 31.34
C ARG A 723 11.97 21.29 32.44
N GLY A 724 11.83 22.62 32.57
CA GLY A 724 10.99 23.27 33.61
C GLY A 724 9.52 22.87 33.51
N MET A 725 8.99 22.79 32.26
CA MET A 725 7.63 22.34 32.05
C MET A 725 7.44 20.85 32.42
N VAL A 726 8.36 20.00 32.05
CA VAL A 726 8.32 18.56 32.40
C VAL A 726 8.38 18.37 33.91
N GLU A 727 9.29 19.06 34.61
CA GLU A 727 9.38 19.00 36.08
C GLU A 727 8.08 19.45 36.75
N ALA A 728 7.47 20.53 36.26
CA ALA A 728 6.21 21.06 36.81
C ALA A 728 5.04 20.07 36.61
N PHE A 729 4.85 19.58 35.40
CA PHE A 729 3.80 18.59 35.10
C PHE A 729 4.02 17.27 35.82
N TYR A 730 5.28 16.83 35.95
CA TYR A 730 5.60 15.61 36.68
C TYR A 730 5.26 15.72 38.17
N ARG A 731 5.54 16.89 38.80
CA ARG A 731 5.15 17.17 40.20
C ARG A 731 3.63 17.20 40.38
N GLU A 732 2.88 17.65 39.38
CA GLU A 732 1.42 17.62 39.38
C GLU A 732 0.82 16.22 39.15
N GLY A 733 1.64 15.21 38.95
CA GLY A 733 1.18 13.84 38.67
C GLY A 733 0.65 13.63 37.26
N LYS A 734 0.98 14.51 36.31
CA LYS A 734 0.51 14.44 34.92
C LYS A 734 1.20 13.35 34.12
N GLN A 735 0.47 12.84 33.13
CA GLN A 735 0.98 11.91 32.10
C GLN A 735 1.52 12.75 30.94
N ILE A 736 2.79 12.56 30.61
CA ILE A 736 3.54 13.45 29.72
C ILE A 736 4.02 12.68 28.48
N LEU A 737 3.76 13.23 27.30
CA LEU A 737 4.28 12.74 26.02
C LEU A 737 5.24 13.78 25.45
N LEU A 738 6.48 13.39 25.20
CA LEU A 738 7.52 14.25 24.62
C LEU A 738 7.84 13.79 23.21
N LEU A 739 7.71 14.70 22.26
CA LEU A 739 7.84 14.41 20.84
C LEU A 739 8.83 15.36 20.18
N SER A 740 9.52 14.87 19.15
CA SER A 740 10.28 15.71 18.25
C SER A 740 10.28 15.14 16.83
N TYR A 741 10.83 15.88 15.87
CA TYR A 741 10.92 15.47 14.48
C TYR A 741 12.00 14.41 14.25
N THR A 742 13.18 14.58 14.84
CA THR A 742 14.35 13.71 14.61
C THR A 742 14.73 12.89 15.84
N ASN A 743 15.32 11.71 15.62
CA ASN A 743 15.86 10.88 16.72
C ASN A 743 16.94 11.59 17.52
N ARG A 744 17.78 12.40 16.87
CA ARG A 744 18.81 13.21 17.54
C ARG A 744 18.18 14.20 18.53
N ALA A 745 17.12 14.89 18.13
CA ALA A 745 16.40 15.78 19.04
C ALA A 745 15.74 15.03 20.20
N VAL A 746 15.25 13.82 19.95
CA VAL A 746 14.73 12.93 21.00
C VAL A 746 15.85 12.51 21.97
N ASP A 747 17.06 12.21 21.49
CA ASP A 747 18.21 11.93 22.37
C ASP A 747 18.59 13.13 23.26
N GLU A 748 18.51 14.35 22.76
CA GLU A 748 18.71 15.56 23.55
C GLU A 748 17.62 15.74 24.63
N ILE A 749 16.38 15.37 24.30
CA ILE A 749 15.30 15.33 25.30
C ILE A 749 15.61 14.28 26.39
N CYS A 750 16.02 13.08 26.00
CA CYS A 750 16.40 12.01 26.94
C CYS A 750 17.56 12.46 27.86
N LYS A 751 18.56 13.12 27.30
CA LYS A 751 19.67 13.71 28.05
C LYS A 751 19.20 14.75 29.06
N THR A 752 18.25 15.58 28.64
CA THR A 752 17.65 16.61 29.52
C THR A 752 16.88 15.94 30.67
N LEU A 753 16.11 14.89 30.39
CA LEU A 753 15.38 14.13 31.42
C LEU A 753 16.31 13.48 32.46
N SER A 754 17.39 12.86 31.98
CA SER A 754 18.37 12.19 32.83
C SER A 754 19.14 13.17 33.75
N ALA A 755 19.14 14.46 33.43
CA ALA A 755 19.74 15.52 34.26
C ALA A 755 18.82 16.08 35.34
N ILE A 756 17.55 15.64 35.39
CA ILE A 756 16.56 16.06 36.38
C ILE A 756 16.80 15.31 37.70
N THR A 757 16.75 16.02 38.82
CA THR A 757 16.92 15.43 40.15
C THR A 757 15.71 15.80 41.05
N PRO A 758 15.04 14.81 41.70
CA PRO A 758 15.28 13.37 41.57
C PRO A 758 15.00 12.84 40.20
N GLU A 759 15.62 11.71 39.81
CA GLU A 759 15.53 11.11 38.51
C GLU A 759 14.09 10.80 38.09
N ILE A 760 13.74 11.16 36.86
CA ILE A 760 12.44 10.90 36.26
C ILE A 760 12.58 9.65 35.41
N ASP A 761 11.74 8.65 35.70
CA ASP A 761 11.64 7.46 34.86
C ASP A 761 10.87 7.77 33.58
N PHE A 762 11.38 7.29 32.43
CA PHE A 762 10.75 7.49 31.14
C PHE A 762 10.92 6.27 30.22
N ILE A 763 9.97 6.11 29.30
CA ILE A 763 10.01 5.10 28.24
C ILE A 763 10.24 5.80 26.91
N ARG A 764 11.23 5.31 26.17
CA ARG A 764 11.50 5.76 24.81
C ARG A 764 10.86 4.79 23.80
N ILE A 765 10.12 5.33 22.85
CA ILE A 765 9.60 4.60 21.71
C ILE A 765 10.51 4.85 20.51
N GLY A 766 11.08 3.79 19.96
CA GLY A 766 12.02 3.85 18.84
C GLY A 766 12.79 2.55 18.68
N SER A 767 13.69 2.50 17.70
CA SER A 767 14.57 1.35 17.48
C SER A 767 15.93 1.53 18.15
N GLU A 768 16.61 0.43 18.43
CA GLU A 768 17.97 0.44 18.99
C GLU A 768 18.95 1.22 18.11
N LEU A 769 18.81 1.12 16.78
CA LEU A 769 19.66 1.80 15.80
C LEU A 769 19.51 3.32 15.82
N SER A 770 18.32 3.81 16.17
CA SER A 770 18.01 5.24 16.20
C SER A 770 18.12 5.86 17.59
N CYS A 771 18.67 5.12 18.56
CA CYS A 771 18.76 5.50 19.95
C CYS A 771 20.22 5.50 20.41
N ASP A 772 20.65 6.59 21.02
CA ASP A 772 21.98 6.69 21.66
C ASP A 772 22.15 5.62 22.74
N ILE A 773 23.34 5.05 22.83
CA ILE A 773 23.68 3.94 23.72
C ILE A 773 23.24 4.15 25.18
N PRO A 774 23.45 5.31 25.82
CA PRO A 774 23.04 5.54 27.20
C PRO A 774 21.54 5.41 27.48
N PHE A 775 20.70 5.58 26.43
CA PHE A 775 19.23 5.59 26.56
C PHE A 775 18.56 4.31 26.08
N ARG A 776 19.32 3.32 25.60
CA ARG A 776 18.77 2.05 25.11
C ARG A 776 18.02 1.25 26.17
N SER A 777 18.43 1.38 27.43
CA SER A 777 17.71 0.75 28.54
C SER A 777 16.30 1.28 28.73
N HIS A 778 16.00 2.49 28.26
CA HIS A 778 14.67 3.10 28.28
C HIS A 778 13.79 2.74 27.10
N LEU A 779 14.31 2.03 26.07
CA LEU A 779 13.50 1.56 24.96
C LEU A 779 12.40 0.64 25.47
N ILE A 780 11.19 0.82 24.95
CA ILE A 780 10.01 0.09 25.43
C ILE A 780 10.21 -1.42 25.39
N GLU A 781 10.89 -1.94 24.40
CA GLU A 781 11.20 -3.36 24.26
C GLU A 781 12.07 -3.87 25.42
N ASN A 782 13.04 -3.08 25.84
CA ASN A 782 13.91 -3.42 26.97
C ASN A 782 13.20 -3.24 28.32
N VAL A 783 12.37 -2.19 28.44
CA VAL A 783 11.57 -1.95 29.66
C VAL A 783 10.55 -3.08 29.90
N LEU A 784 9.95 -3.60 28.81
CA LEU A 784 8.96 -4.66 28.87
C LEU A 784 9.58 -6.06 28.86
N GLU A 785 10.90 -6.20 28.79
CA GLU A 785 11.58 -7.51 28.70
C GLU A 785 11.26 -8.44 29.89
N SER A 786 11.06 -7.89 31.08
CA SER A 786 10.72 -8.66 32.27
C SER A 786 9.24 -9.03 32.38
N CYS A 787 8.37 -8.45 31.54
CA CYS A 787 6.95 -8.71 31.58
C CYS A 787 6.63 -10.06 30.92
N SER A 788 5.83 -10.87 31.61
CA SER A 788 5.41 -12.21 31.15
C SER A 788 3.91 -12.30 30.87
N SER A 789 3.15 -11.25 31.14
CA SER A 789 1.70 -11.21 30.96
C SER A 789 1.22 -9.84 30.47
N ARG A 790 0.07 -9.82 29.81
CA ARG A 790 -0.61 -8.60 29.38
C ARG A 790 -0.86 -7.61 30.54
N ARG A 791 -1.18 -8.16 31.72
CA ARG A 791 -1.42 -7.33 32.93
C ARG A 791 -0.14 -6.65 33.40
N GLU A 792 0.99 -7.34 33.34
CA GLU A 792 2.29 -6.74 33.67
C GLU A 792 2.69 -5.65 32.70
N VAL A 793 2.47 -5.87 31.37
CA VAL A 793 2.70 -4.85 30.34
C VAL A 793 1.83 -3.63 30.60
N HIS A 794 0.54 -3.82 30.84
CA HIS A 794 -0.38 -2.72 31.14
C HIS A 794 0.06 -1.95 32.39
N ALA A 795 0.38 -2.65 33.46
CA ALA A 795 0.84 -2.04 34.73
C ALA A 795 2.15 -1.26 34.54
N CYS A 796 3.08 -1.79 33.74
CA CYS A 796 4.34 -1.12 33.43
C CYS A 796 4.12 0.18 32.65
N ILE A 797 3.29 0.13 31.61
CA ILE A 797 2.94 1.31 30.80
C ILE A 797 2.18 2.35 31.64
N GLU A 798 1.25 1.92 32.46
CA GLU A 798 0.46 2.81 33.32
C GLU A 798 1.33 3.51 34.37
N ARG A 799 2.27 2.78 34.99
CA ARG A 799 3.17 3.31 36.02
C ARG A 799 4.11 4.39 35.47
N CYS A 800 4.65 4.23 34.28
CA CYS A 800 5.55 5.21 33.68
C CYS A 800 4.76 6.42 33.15
N ARG A 801 5.06 7.62 33.69
CA ARG A 801 4.34 8.83 33.34
C ARG A 801 4.92 9.63 32.21
N VAL A 802 6.13 9.34 31.78
CA VAL A 802 6.83 10.08 30.72
C VAL A 802 7.18 9.15 29.57
N PHE A 803 6.69 9.48 28.38
CA PHE A 803 7.01 8.78 27.13
C PHE A 803 7.68 9.74 26.17
N VAL A 804 8.70 9.26 25.45
CA VAL A 804 9.52 10.06 24.54
C VAL A 804 9.67 9.35 23.20
N GLY A 805 9.61 10.09 22.12
CA GLY A 805 9.87 9.52 20.78
C GLY A 805 9.70 10.53 19.67
N THR A 806 9.89 10.08 18.44
CA THR A 806 9.60 10.91 17.25
C THR A 806 8.09 10.89 16.94
N VAL A 807 7.60 11.94 16.30
CA VAL A 807 6.21 12.02 15.80
C VAL A 807 5.93 10.84 14.88
N SER A 808 6.84 10.51 13.97
CA SER A 808 6.71 9.38 13.04
C SER A 808 6.56 8.04 13.76
N THR A 809 7.34 7.80 14.80
CA THR A 809 7.30 6.55 15.57
C THR A 809 5.98 6.39 16.32
N PHE A 810 5.50 7.45 16.98
CA PHE A 810 4.22 7.40 17.67
C PHE A 810 3.03 7.29 16.71
N SER A 811 3.10 7.90 15.55
CA SER A 811 2.07 7.76 14.51
C SER A 811 1.93 6.32 14.01
N SER A 812 2.98 5.51 14.11
CA SER A 812 2.96 4.08 13.77
C SER A 812 2.56 3.16 14.92
N LYS A 813 2.44 3.66 16.15
CA LYS A 813 2.12 2.90 17.37
C LYS A 813 0.93 3.50 18.14
N THR A 814 -0.12 3.81 17.40
CA THR A 814 -1.35 4.42 17.95
C THR A 814 -2.10 3.51 18.93
N GLU A 815 -1.81 2.23 18.97
CA GLU A 815 -2.32 1.26 19.96
C GLU A 815 -1.97 1.67 21.39
N LEU A 816 -0.87 2.41 21.59
CA LEU A 816 -0.49 2.93 22.89
C LEU A 816 -1.57 3.83 23.50
N PHE A 817 -2.33 4.56 22.68
CA PHE A 817 -3.43 5.42 23.16
C PHE A 817 -4.64 4.63 23.69
N ARG A 818 -4.71 3.33 23.41
CA ARG A 818 -5.68 2.44 24.06
C ARG A 818 -5.27 2.04 25.47
N LEU A 819 -3.98 2.06 25.76
CA LEU A 819 -3.42 1.72 27.06
C LEU A 819 -3.21 2.93 27.96
N LYS A 820 -3.01 4.11 27.36
CA LYS A 820 -2.63 5.31 28.08
C LYS A 820 -3.23 6.56 27.45
N THR A 821 -3.71 7.45 28.33
CA THR A 821 -4.10 8.82 27.99
C THR A 821 -3.04 9.77 28.53
N PHE A 822 -2.61 10.72 27.72
CA PHE A 822 -1.65 11.74 28.10
C PHE A 822 -2.36 13.05 28.44
N ASP A 823 -2.03 13.63 29.57
CA ASP A 823 -2.56 14.95 30.00
C ASP A 823 -1.98 16.05 29.11
N VAL A 824 -0.71 15.93 28.75
CA VAL A 824 0.01 16.91 27.96
C VAL A 824 1.00 16.23 27.00
N ALA A 825 1.04 16.73 25.77
CA ALA A 825 2.10 16.43 24.82
C ALA A 825 2.93 17.69 24.58
N ILE A 826 4.26 17.57 24.62
CA ILE A 826 5.19 18.66 24.30
C ILE A 826 5.93 18.24 23.03
N VAL A 827 5.82 19.05 21.99
CA VAL A 827 6.44 18.81 20.68
C VAL A 827 7.58 19.81 20.50
N ASP A 828 8.81 19.34 20.56
CA ASP A 828 9.97 20.17 20.27
C ASP A 828 10.28 20.16 18.76
N GLU A 829 10.85 21.22 18.25
CA GLU A 829 11.11 21.43 16.82
C GLU A 829 9.83 21.33 15.95
N ALA A 830 8.71 21.85 16.48
CA ALA A 830 7.39 21.70 15.85
C ALA A 830 7.26 22.37 14.48
N THR A 831 8.12 23.34 14.16
CA THR A 831 8.16 24.00 12.84
C THR A 831 8.69 23.11 11.72
N GLN A 832 9.37 22.01 12.04
CA GLN A 832 9.86 21.04 11.07
C GLN A 832 8.84 19.94 10.74
N ILE A 833 7.68 19.94 11.38
CA ILE A 833 6.65 18.89 11.26
C ILE A 833 5.50 19.42 10.42
N LEU A 834 5.17 18.70 9.35
CA LEU A 834 4.00 19.01 8.53
C LEU A 834 2.71 18.79 9.34
N GLU A 835 1.73 19.64 9.11
CA GLU A 835 0.44 19.58 9.80
C GLU A 835 -0.20 18.18 9.76
N PRO A 836 -0.32 17.49 8.60
CA PRO A 836 -0.91 16.15 8.58
C PRO A 836 -0.12 15.09 9.36
N GLN A 837 1.16 15.30 9.64
CA GLN A 837 1.95 14.39 10.48
C GLN A 837 1.55 14.47 11.96
N LEU A 838 1.11 15.62 12.43
CA LEU A 838 0.63 15.81 13.83
C LEU A 838 -0.83 15.41 14.01
N LEU A 839 -1.67 15.48 12.99
CA LEU A 839 -3.10 15.22 13.10
C LEU A 839 -3.40 13.83 13.68
N GLY A 840 -2.65 12.81 13.30
CA GLY A 840 -2.84 11.45 13.79
C GLY A 840 -2.69 11.32 15.31
N LEU A 841 -1.86 12.16 15.91
CA LEU A 841 -1.63 12.19 17.36
C LEU A 841 -2.62 13.12 18.07
N LEU A 842 -2.77 14.35 17.58
CA LEU A 842 -3.64 15.34 18.22
C LEU A 842 -5.13 15.02 18.10
N CYS A 843 -5.52 14.28 17.07
CA CYS A 843 -6.89 13.82 16.85
C CYS A 843 -7.15 12.40 17.41
N ALA A 844 -6.14 11.70 17.92
CA ALA A 844 -6.30 10.37 18.49
C ALA A 844 -7.28 10.37 19.67
N ARG A 845 -8.07 9.28 19.75
CA ARG A 845 -9.04 9.07 20.82
C ARG A 845 -8.59 7.94 21.75
N ASN A 846 -8.88 8.08 23.03
CA ASN A 846 -8.68 7.02 24.00
C ASN A 846 -9.85 6.00 24.00
N VAL A 847 -9.74 4.97 24.81
CA VAL A 847 -10.77 3.91 24.92
C VAL A 847 -12.13 4.45 25.35
N ALA A 848 -12.17 5.50 26.19
CA ALA A 848 -13.40 6.15 26.65
C ALA A 848 -14.03 7.08 25.60
N GLY A 849 -13.40 7.28 24.44
CA GLY A 849 -13.87 8.15 23.38
C GLY A 849 -13.49 9.63 23.55
N GLY A 850 -12.74 9.97 24.59
CA GLY A 850 -12.13 11.29 24.76
C GLY A 850 -10.84 11.45 23.97
N ASN A 851 -10.23 12.62 24.01
CA ASN A 851 -8.93 12.85 23.40
C ASN A 851 -7.84 12.02 24.09
N ALA A 852 -6.99 11.36 23.32
CA ALA A 852 -5.83 10.63 23.84
C ALA A 852 -4.76 11.58 24.42
N ILE A 853 -4.70 12.81 23.90
CA ILE A 853 -3.84 13.90 24.36
C ILE A 853 -4.74 15.05 24.83
N GLY A 854 -4.68 15.39 26.10
CA GLY A 854 -5.52 16.44 26.70
C GLY A 854 -5.19 17.82 26.15
N LYS A 855 -3.98 18.29 26.38
CA LYS A 855 -3.44 19.53 25.82
C LYS A 855 -2.09 19.31 25.14
N PHE A 856 -1.69 20.25 24.30
CA PHE A 856 -0.41 20.16 23.61
C PHE A 856 0.37 21.48 23.67
N ILE A 857 1.67 21.36 23.72
CA ILE A 857 2.61 22.48 23.74
C ILE A 857 3.52 22.31 22.51
N LEU A 858 3.56 23.32 21.67
CA LEU A 858 4.42 23.33 20.50
C LEU A 858 5.59 24.31 20.73
N ILE A 859 6.81 23.79 20.58
CA ILE A 859 8.03 24.57 20.72
C ILE A 859 8.71 24.66 19.36
N GLY A 860 9.05 25.85 18.93
CA GLY A 860 9.70 26.02 17.63
C GLY A 860 10.18 27.44 17.38
N ASP A 861 10.70 27.64 16.18
CA ASP A 861 11.08 28.94 15.66
C ASP A 861 10.74 29.02 14.17
N HIS A 862 9.73 29.80 13.84
CA HIS A 862 9.25 29.97 12.45
C HIS A 862 10.27 30.68 11.54
N LYS A 863 11.37 31.20 12.08
CA LYS A 863 12.49 31.79 11.33
C LYS A 863 13.63 30.80 11.04
N GLN A 864 13.51 29.56 11.55
CA GLN A 864 14.45 28.47 11.25
C GLN A 864 13.97 27.65 10.05
N LEU A 865 14.66 26.53 9.79
CA LEU A 865 14.36 25.63 8.68
C LEU A 865 12.91 25.11 8.79
N PRO A 866 12.11 25.27 7.72
CA PRO A 866 10.76 24.74 7.67
C PRO A 866 10.79 23.20 7.48
N ALA A 867 9.61 22.60 7.48
CA ALA A 867 9.44 21.21 7.08
C ALA A 867 9.96 20.98 5.65
N VAL A 868 10.58 19.83 5.44
CA VAL A 868 11.07 19.45 4.11
C VAL A 868 9.91 18.91 3.28
N VAL A 869 9.65 19.54 2.15
CA VAL A 869 8.65 19.13 1.16
C VAL A 869 9.25 19.12 -0.25
N LEU A 870 8.73 18.27 -1.10
CA LEU A 870 9.16 18.13 -2.49
C LEU A 870 8.49 19.18 -3.39
N GLN A 871 7.29 19.62 -3.05
CA GLN A 871 6.56 20.66 -3.78
C GLN A 871 7.25 22.02 -3.63
N SER A 872 7.25 22.79 -4.72
CA SER A 872 7.66 24.20 -4.66
C SER A 872 6.64 25.03 -3.86
N GLU A 873 7.01 26.23 -3.49
CA GLU A 873 6.13 27.15 -2.75
C GLU A 873 4.84 27.47 -3.53
N SER A 874 4.94 27.66 -4.84
CA SER A 874 3.78 27.90 -5.72
C SER A 874 2.88 26.67 -5.87
N GLN A 875 3.44 25.46 -5.87
CA GLN A 875 2.67 24.20 -5.97
C GLN A 875 1.89 23.88 -4.70
N SER A 876 2.33 24.34 -3.55
CA SER A 876 1.70 24.10 -2.24
C SER A 876 0.92 25.30 -1.69
N GLU A 877 0.82 26.37 -2.47
CA GLU A 877 0.02 27.56 -2.14
C GLU A 877 -1.47 27.21 -1.99
N VAL A 878 -2.10 27.80 -0.97
CA VAL A 878 -3.53 27.65 -0.71
C VAL A 878 -4.28 28.80 -1.34
N CYS A 879 -5.30 28.50 -2.14
CA CYS A 879 -6.11 29.49 -2.86
C CYS A 879 -7.46 29.79 -2.21
N GLU A 880 -7.91 28.95 -1.28
CA GLU A 880 -9.25 29.03 -0.68
C GLU A 880 -9.31 30.05 0.45
N ASP A 881 -10.22 31.04 0.35
CA ASP A 881 -10.40 32.10 1.34
C ASP A 881 -10.73 31.56 2.73
N CYS A 882 -11.52 30.48 2.81
CA CYS A 882 -11.88 29.89 4.10
C CYS A 882 -10.66 29.32 4.84
N LEU A 883 -9.64 28.85 4.13
CA LEU A 883 -8.40 28.36 4.71
C LEU A 883 -7.45 29.52 5.06
N HIS A 884 -7.42 30.58 4.25
CA HIS A 884 -6.70 31.80 4.60
C HIS A 884 -7.21 32.41 5.92
N ASN A 885 -8.52 32.36 6.15
CA ASN A 885 -9.15 32.89 7.37
C ASN A 885 -8.74 32.14 8.65
N ILE A 886 -8.27 30.89 8.53
CA ILE A 886 -7.71 30.12 9.65
C ILE A 886 -6.18 30.17 9.70
N GLY A 887 -5.54 31.02 8.90
CA GLY A 887 -4.09 31.22 8.88
C GLY A 887 -3.33 30.22 7.99
N LEU A 888 -4.02 29.39 7.20
CA LEU A 888 -3.40 28.42 6.30
C LEU A 888 -3.19 29.07 4.92
N HIS A 889 -1.96 29.50 4.63
CA HIS A 889 -1.58 30.17 3.39
C HIS A 889 -0.77 29.28 2.46
N ASN A 890 0.03 28.39 3.02
CA ASN A 890 0.81 27.41 2.29
C ASN A 890 0.84 26.07 3.04
N LEU A 891 0.71 24.96 2.33
CA LEU A 891 0.67 23.63 2.92
C LEU A 891 2.04 23.14 3.42
N LYS A 892 3.11 23.86 3.10
CA LYS A 892 4.46 23.68 3.69
C LYS A 892 4.53 24.18 5.12
N ASP A 893 3.63 25.10 5.51
CA ASP A 893 3.61 25.65 6.84
C ASP A 893 3.23 24.59 7.89
N SER A 894 3.90 24.62 9.02
CA SER A 894 3.59 23.74 10.12
C SER A 894 2.32 24.18 10.84
N LEU A 895 1.72 23.28 11.62
CA LEU A 895 0.63 23.63 12.54
C LEU A 895 1.05 24.74 13.51
N PHE A 896 2.32 24.73 13.97
CA PHE A 896 2.86 25.76 14.81
C PHE A 896 2.72 27.15 14.19
N GLU A 897 3.15 27.32 12.91
CA GLU A 897 3.07 28.61 12.22
C GLU A 897 1.64 29.06 12.00
N ARG A 898 0.73 28.14 11.66
CA ARG A 898 -0.68 28.47 11.48
C ARG A 898 -1.35 28.93 12.77
N LEU A 899 -1.16 28.22 13.86
CA LEU A 899 -1.69 28.60 15.16
C LEU A 899 -1.03 29.88 15.69
N TYR A 900 0.27 30.09 15.42
CA TYR A 900 0.98 31.30 15.78
C TYR A 900 0.35 32.56 15.15
N ARG A 901 -0.08 32.47 13.90
CA ARG A 901 -0.74 33.58 13.20
C ARG A 901 -2.11 33.95 13.81
N ASN A 902 -2.79 32.97 14.41
CA ASN A 902 -4.16 33.13 14.89
C ASN A 902 -4.28 33.37 16.42
N SER A 903 -3.21 33.19 17.18
CA SER A 903 -3.30 33.09 18.63
C SER A 903 -2.14 33.76 19.36
N ALA A 904 -2.08 35.07 19.32
CA ALA A 904 -1.06 35.87 20.01
C ALA A 904 -1.06 35.62 21.52
N ASP A 905 -2.24 35.45 22.13
CA ASP A 905 -2.40 35.28 23.59
C ASP A 905 -1.88 33.95 24.12
N THR A 906 -1.78 32.92 23.22
CA THR A 906 -1.27 31.59 23.57
C THR A 906 0.23 31.44 23.31
N THR A 907 0.88 32.50 22.83
CA THR A 907 2.27 32.48 22.41
C THR A 907 3.18 33.22 23.39
N HIS A 908 4.34 32.62 23.65
CA HIS A 908 5.42 33.28 24.42
C HIS A 908 6.70 33.28 23.58
N HIS A 909 7.37 34.43 23.56
CA HIS A 909 8.65 34.59 22.87
C HIS A 909 9.77 34.53 23.91
N LEU A 910 10.64 33.53 23.77
CA LEU A 910 11.86 33.39 24.55
C LEU A 910 12.94 34.29 23.94
N SER A 911 13.47 35.20 24.70
CA SER A 911 14.49 36.17 24.27
C SER A 911 15.91 35.72 24.59
#